data_f51bf2c9a44b2394cd536da9c596fce7
#
_entry.id   f51bf2c9a44b2394cd536da9c596fce7
#
_cell.length_a   1.000
_cell.length_b   1.000
_cell.length_c   1.000
_cell.angle_alpha   90.00
_cell.angle_beta   90.00
_cell.angle_gamma   90.00
#
_symmetry.space_group_name_H-M   'P 1'
#
loop_
_entity.id
_entity.type
_entity.pdbx_description
1 polymer ?
#
loop_
_entity_poly.entity_id
_entity_poly.type
_entity_poly.pdbx_seq_one_letter_code
_entity_poly.pdbx_strand_id
1 'polypeptide(L)'
;MTPPRTQKLSGPRSRSGAFDIESAPAPLMLVGRAITLVAITAAPWAFGCYRFQEQVWLYSALLVAAVVAALVVLIRVVRTPDSSSLRVPLLAIPMFAVIGIGAVQLLPIPQQLTGDRVLQSEELAQWDLGEPITSTHLSFYPHFTTLEVARYTFGTVAFFLGYTLFRTPSSQRLLWTFLMANGLALVVFGLIQRFTWNKKLFWTIDLTNGGDPFASFVNRNNAIAFLYIGGAATIGLLVWAFDRKPVRATENVLEGLLARVAAIDAMQVGLLAGIGLLVGGVVASTSRGGALSFAAASLLTLLFLAFRRRSAWPVLLAGLAVATTVGVVFTLEADKELRQRIAKVDTENLGDRSRIRHAKDALQVTQALPVLGAGLGTHRYAYLPFVSEFGRLWAVNADNQYVEIAVEAGLVGLGVVFVFLLLGSWLIWVGRMSNIESAGTAVALLFLLSSQSIHALFDFGIIMPATLTAAGLLVGSAVASIAARTGGRGSSVWAGRLALPSMMIALCVISVVGVTRCRAAADVDIALGRTSSASDLSDPALDAAINDLAKLPGAEAARRHARLLVHRYERQAREKLKRISPDYTDQQLDTGASLEGLYVTVLRFRRSGQSQDVVETLQSSEVQENLVPALHSLRRSFNQCPIIPRVFANAGRLASVLEPDGHQGLYHRAVLLQPHDDKVVGKAGSDLLEVPGDRPIGKSFLRQGLSTTRWRISRDVLSGLESRYGLDGLVEDICPRSGTGAIRLAQSLQRVKTSPTYRDRVLAEGLKAEAGETGLESMLSRGEIQKLLRQPEESLKTFTEAVSEHPGSAEAHFQLAQALLQAGQLDAALFEARVATGLDPDEPGYLRLLNDLTSQARGGDFETSPIAETLPNRT
;
A
#
# COMPACT_ATOMS: atom_id res chain seq x y z
N MET A 1 -10.97 -84.08 -34.20
CA MET A 1 -11.67 -82.93 -33.73
C MET A 1 -10.61 -81.91 -33.27
N THR A 2 -10.34 -80.95 -34.14
CA THR A 2 -9.39 -79.88 -33.90
C THR A 2 -10.07 -78.77 -33.14
N PRO A 3 -9.42 -78.11 -32.16
CA PRO A 3 -10.01 -77.00 -31.41
C PRO A 3 -9.94 -75.68 -32.22
N PRO A 4 -10.89 -74.78 -32.07
CA PRO A 4 -10.99 -73.55 -32.86
C PRO A 4 -9.93 -72.53 -32.52
N ARG A 5 -9.34 -71.95 -33.55
CA ARG A 5 -8.41 -70.80 -33.50
C ARG A 5 -9.14 -69.58 -32.89
N THR A 6 -8.65 -69.08 -31.78
CA THR A 6 -9.01 -67.78 -31.28
C THR A 6 -8.50 -66.66 -32.18
N GLN A 7 -9.35 -66.02 -32.95
CA GLN A 7 -9.07 -64.74 -33.61
C GLN A 7 -8.80 -63.66 -32.57
N LYS A 8 -7.58 -63.15 -32.52
CA LYS A 8 -7.25 -61.89 -31.87
C LYS A 8 -7.97 -60.77 -32.64
N LEU A 9 -9.06 -60.28 -32.09
CA LEU A 9 -9.63 -59.00 -32.44
C LEU A 9 -8.62 -57.91 -32.14
N SER A 10 -7.96 -57.44 -33.18
CA SER A 10 -7.22 -56.16 -33.18
C SER A 10 -8.25 -55.03 -33.08
N GLY A 11 -8.65 -54.68 -31.85
CA GLY A 11 -9.37 -53.44 -31.60
C GLY A 11 -8.59 -52.24 -32.08
N PRO A 12 -9.23 -51.21 -32.61
CA PRO A 12 -8.55 -50.01 -33.02
C PRO A 12 -7.79 -49.41 -31.81
N ARG A 13 -6.44 -49.45 -31.92
CA ARG A 13 -5.62 -48.67 -31.03
C ARG A 13 -6.12 -47.22 -31.12
N SER A 14 -6.93 -46.80 -30.13
CA SER A 14 -7.15 -45.40 -29.91
C SER A 14 -5.79 -44.76 -29.79
N ARG A 15 -5.32 -44.14 -30.87
CA ARG A 15 -4.26 -43.12 -30.79
C ARG A 15 -4.84 -42.05 -29.83
N SER A 16 -4.61 -42.27 -28.53
CA SER A 16 -4.66 -41.15 -27.58
C SER A 16 -3.67 -40.16 -28.19
N GLY A 17 -4.18 -39.02 -28.62
CA GLY A 17 -3.36 -37.92 -29.11
C GLY A 17 -2.39 -37.48 -28.01
N ALA A 18 -1.32 -38.29 -27.80
CA ALA A 18 -0.17 -37.84 -27.08
C ALA A 18 0.40 -36.71 -27.90
N PHE A 19 0.31 -35.53 -27.35
CA PHE A 19 0.88 -34.32 -27.90
C PHE A 19 2.36 -34.55 -28.15
N ASP A 20 2.74 -34.72 -29.41
CA ASP A 20 4.13 -34.83 -29.84
C ASP A 20 4.79 -33.46 -29.60
N ILE A 21 5.52 -33.40 -28.48
CA ILE A 21 6.27 -32.20 -28.06
C ILE A 21 7.61 -32.12 -28.82
N GLU A 22 7.95 -33.13 -29.54
CA GLU A 22 9.21 -33.30 -30.26
C GLU A 22 9.40 -32.38 -31.48
N SER A 23 8.37 -31.62 -31.88
CA SER A 23 8.44 -30.71 -33.04
C SER A 23 9.11 -29.35 -32.77
N ALA A 24 9.38 -29.00 -31.53
CA ALA A 24 10.08 -27.74 -31.16
C ALA A 24 11.58 -27.98 -30.95
N PRO A 25 12.49 -27.08 -31.37
CA PRO A 25 13.90 -27.19 -31.14
C PRO A 25 14.22 -27.31 -29.65
N ALA A 26 14.68 -28.46 -29.17
CA ALA A 26 15.04 -28.72 -27.80
C ALA A 26 15.96 -27.65 -27.18
N PRO A 27 16.98 -27.10 -27.91
CA PRO A 27 17.84 -26.04 -27.40
C PRO A 27 17.07 -24.76 -27.05
N LEU A 28 16.11 -24.30 -27.87
CA LEU A 28 15.33 -23.09 -27.59
C LEU A 28 14.46 -23.27 -26.35
N MET A 29 13.85 -24.45 -26.19
CA MET A 29 13.05 -24.76 -24.99
C MET A 29 13.94 -24.75 -23.72
N LEU A 30 15.15 -25.27 -23.82
CA LEU A 30 16.10 -25.27 -22.69
C LEU A 30 16.53 -23.86 -22.33
N VAL A 31 16.90 -23.04 -23.32
CA VAL A 31 17.28 -21.62 -23.10
C VAL A 31 16.15 -20.83 -22.47
N GLY A 32 14.93 -20.92 -23.02
CA GLY A 32 13.78 -20.21 -22.45
C GLY A 32 13.47 -20.62 -21.00
N ARG A 33 13.55 -21.95 -20.70
CA ARG A 33 13.40 -22.45 -19.33
C ARG A 33 14.51 -21.95 -18.40
N ALA A 34 15.77 -22.01 -18.84
CA ALA A 34 16.90 -21.59 -18.03
C ALA A 34 16.81 -20.10 -17.65
N ILE A 35 16.56 -19.23 -18.63
CA ILE A 35 16.37 -17.78 -18.37
C ILE A 35 15.23 -17.55 -17.38
N THR A 36 14.09 -18.22 -17.60
CA THR A 36 12.92 -18.08 -16.73
C THR A 36 13.24 -18.54 -15.30
N LEU A 37 13.86 -19.70 -15.12
CA LEU A 37 14.19 -20.24 -13.79
C LEU A 37 15.20 -19.37 -13.06
N VAL A 38 16.22 -18.86 -13.73
CA VAL A 38 17.20 -17.93 -13.13
C VAL A 38 16.50 -16.65 -12.69
N ALA A 39 15.68 -16.06 -13.55
CA ALA A 39 14.99 -14.80 -13.26
C ALA A 39 14.07 -14.92 -12.03
N ILE A 40 13.22 -15.95 -11.96
CA ILE A 40 12.29 -16.12 -10.83
C ILE A 40 12.97 -16.59 -9.55
N THR A 41 14.13 -17.28 -9.65
CA THR A 41 14.90 -17.65 -8.47
C THR A 41 15.59 -16.43 -7.86
N ALA A 42 16.14 -15.54 -8.68
CA ALA A 42 16.82 -14.33 -8.22
C ALA A 42 15.85 -13.24 -7.72
N ALA A 43 14.65 -13.13 -8.32
CA ALA A 43 13.71 -12.04 -8.06
C ALA A 43 13.34 -11.82 -6.58
N PRO A 44 12.99 -12.82 -5.76
CA PRO A 44 12.67 -12.59 -4.36
C PRO A 44 13.87 -12.13 -3.55
N TRP A 45 15.12 -12.54 -3.91
CA TRP A 45 16.34 -12.13 -3.21
C TRP A 45 16.71 -10.66 -3.44
N ALA A 46 16.18 -10.05 -4.49
CA ALA A 46 16.28 -8.63 -4.77
C ALA A 46 15.04 -7.88 -4.19
N PHE A 47 14.79 -7.99 -2.89
CA PHE A 47 13.68 -7.33 -2.18
C PHE A 47 12.29 -7.58 -2.79
N GLY A 48 12.09 -8.73 -3.46
CA GLY A 48 10.88 -9.02 -4.23
C GLY A 48 10.73 -8.17 -5.49
N CYS A 49 11.80 -7.55 -5.96
CA CYS A 49 11.82 -6.60 -7.08
C CYS A 49 10.88 -5.39 -6.83
N TYR A 50 10.86 -4.88 -5.59
CA TYR A 50 10.01 -3.75 -5.23
C TYR A 50 10.44 -2.47 -5.96
N ARG A 51 11.75 -2.17 -6.04
CA ARG A 51 12.28 -0.96 -6.69
C ARG A 51 12.27 -1.14 -8.21
N PHE A 52 12.13 -0.05 -8.94
CA PHE A 52 12.13 -0.10 -10.40
C PHE A 52 13.46 -0.62 -10.98
N GLN A 53 14.59 -0.39 -10.31
CA GLN A 53 15.89 -0.93 -10.71
C GLN A 53 15.89 -2.46 -10.79
N GLU A 54 15.34 -3.13 -9.77
CA GLU A 54 15.22 -4.58 -9.75
C GLU A 54 14.17 -5.05 -10.77
N GLN A 55 13.11 -4.30 -11.01
CA GLN A 55 12.10 -4.63 -12.02
C GLN A 55 12.68 -4.62 -13.42
N VAL A 56 13.58 -3.68 -13.75
CA VAL A 56 14.20 -3.58 -15.09
C VAL A 56 14.89 -4.88 -15.50
N TRP A 57 15.73 -5.47 -14.63
CA TRP A 57 16.41 -6.71 -15.00
C TRP A 57 15.46 -7.91 -15.03
N LEU A 58 14.51 -8.02 -14.08
CA LEU A 58 13.50 -9.08 -14.06
C LEU A 58 12.66 -9.05 -15.34
N TYR A 59 12.13 -7.89 -15.69
CA TYR A 59 11.28 -7.71 -16.85
C TYR A 59 12.07 -7.91 -18.17
N SER A 60 13.31 -7.47 -18.22
CA SER A 60 14.18 -7.73 -19.38
C SER A 60 14.44 -9.23 -19.57
N ALA A 61 14.73 -9.97 -18.51
CA ALA A 61 14.91 -11.40 -18.57
C ALA A 61 13.64 -12.14 -19.02
N LEU A 62 12.48 -11.76 -18.46
CA LEU A 62 11.19 -12.32 -18.84
C LEU A 62 10.80 -11.96 -20.27
N LEU A 63 11.14 -10.77 -20.76
CA LEU A 63 10.93 -10.37 -22.17
C LEU A 63 11.77 -11.27 -23.11
N VAL A 64 13.05 -11.49 -22.81
CA VAL A 64 13.89 -12.39 -23.61
C VAL A 64 13.31 -13.81 -23.62
N ALA A 65 12.88 -14.31 -22.46
CA ALA A 65 12.22 -15.62 -22.37
C ALA A 65 10.91 -15.66 -23.16
N ALA A 66 10.12 -14.55 -23.17
CA ALA A 66 8.89 -14.45 -23.92
C ALA A 66 9.10 -14.45 -25.44
N VAL A 67 10.15 -13.77 -25.90
CA VAL A 67 10.55 -13.81 -27.34
C VAL A 67 10.93 -15.24 -27.74
N VAL A 68 11.72 -15.92 -26.93
CA VAL A 68 12.09 -17.34 -27.17
C VAL A 68 10.82 -18.22 -27.17
N ALA A 69 9.91 -18.03 -26.23
CA ALA A 69 8.65 -18.79 -26.17
C ALA A 69 7.74 -18.49 -27.37
N ALA A 70 7.62 -17.24 -27.80
CA ALA A 70 6.89 -16.85 -28.99
C ALA A 70 7.45 -17.51 -30.25
N LEU A 71 8.78 -17.54 -30.39
CA LEU A 71 9.46 -18.23 -31.50
C LEU A 71 9.18 -19.74 -31.47
N VAL A 72 9.23 -20.37 -30.28
CA VAL A 72 8.88 -21.80 -30.11
C VAL A 72 7.43 -22.06 -30.56
N VAL A 73 6.49 -21.21 -30.16
CA VAL A 73 5.07 -21.33 -30.55
C VAL A 73 4.91 -21.14 -32.07
N LEU A 74 5.57 -20.14 -32.66
CA LEU A 74 5.54 -19.89 -34.10
C LEU A 74 6.09 -21.06 -34.91
N ILE A 75 7.24 -21.63 -34.51
CA ILE A 75 7.82 -22.82 -35.16
C ILE A 75 6.85 -24.01 -35.08
N ARG A 76 6.13 -24.17 -33.96
CA ARG A 76 5.12 -25.23 -33.82
C ARG A 76 3.95 -25.01 -34.76
N VAL A 77 3.46 -23.78 -34.91
CA VAL A 77 2.37 -23.45 -35.86
C VAL A 77 2.72 -23.83 -37.27
N VAL A 78 3.97 -23.56 -37.67
CA VAL A 78 4.47 -23.87 -39.01
C VAL A 78 4.63 -25.37 -39.22
N ARG A 79 5.17 -26.12 -38.24
CA ARG A 79 5.51 -27.55 -38.36
C ARG A 79 4.32 -28.50 -38.18
N THR A 80 3.27 -28.10 -37.47
CA THR A 80 2.10 -28.94 -37.14
C THR A 80 0.81 -28.33 -37.67
N PRO A 81 0.40 -28.63 -38.92
CA PRO A 81 -0.78 -28.08 -39.55
C PRO A 81 -2.10 -28.39 -38.82
N ASP A 82 -2.22 -29.58 -38.19
CA ASP A 82 -3.43 -30.06 -37.51
C ASP A 82 -3.57 -29.60 -36.07
N SER A 83 -3.11 -28.38 -35.75
CA SER A 83 -2.93 -27.88 -34.39
C SER A 83 -4.23 -27.49 -33.67
N SER A 84 -5.10 -28.47 -33.35
CA SER A 84 -6.04 -28.34 -32.23
C SER A 84 -5.37 -28.07 -30.87
N SER A 85 -4.04 -28.07 -30.87
CA SER A 85 -3.15 -28.04 -29.70
C SER A 85 -2.73 -26.65 -29.23
N LEU A 86 -3.01 -25.57 -29.98
CA LEU A 86 -2.59 -24.21 -29.66
C LEU A 86 -3.75 -23.35 -29.18
N ARG A 87 -4.52 -23.89 -28.24
CA ARG A 87 -5.67 -23.19 -27.66
C ARG A 87 -5.22 -22.13 -26.66
N VAL A 88 -5.91 -20.99 -26.68
CA VAL A 88 -5.69 -19.92 -25.70
C VAL A 88 -6.36 -20.30 -24.36
N PRO A 89 -5.68 -20.22 -23.24
CA PRO A 89 -6.27 -20.54 -21.93
C PRO A 89 -7.30 -19.48 -21.53
N LEU A 90 -8.43 -19.93 -20.97
CA LEU A 90 -9.53 -19.03 -20.57
C LEU A 90 -9.12 -17.99 -19.52
N LEU A 91 -8.21 -18.35 -18.60
CA LEU A 91 -7.66 -17.42 -17.62
C LEU A 91 -6.89 -16.24 -18.25
N ALA A 92 -6.49 -16.33 -19.51
CA ALA A 92 -5.89 -15.20 -20.21
C ALA A 92 -6.88 -14.05 -20.39
N ILE A 93 -8.19 -14.33 -20.49
CA ILE A 93 -9.23 -13.31 -20.72
C ILE A 93 -9.21 -12.24 -19.62
N PRO A 94 -9.40 -12.57 -18.31
CA PRO A 94 -9.33 -11.55 -17.26
C PRO A 94 -7.94 -10.92 -17.12
N MET A 95 -6.87 -11.63 -17.44
CA MET A 95 -5.51 -11.05 -17.40
C MET A 95 -5.33 -9.96 -18.47
N PHE A 96 -5.79 -10.20 -19.70
CA PHE A 96 -5.81 -9.16 -20.72
C PHE A 96 -6.82 -8.04 -20.42
N ALA A 97 -7.92 -8.35 -19.75
CA ALA A 97 -8.89 -7.34 -19.35
C ALA A 97 -8.30 -6.31 -18.39
N VAL A 98 -7.46 -6.72 -17.42
CA VAL A 98 -6.74 -5.77 -16.53
C VAL A 98 -5.82 -4.87 -17.36
N ILE A 99 -5.04 -5.43 -18.29
CA ILE A 99 -4.18 -4.65 -19.18
C ILE A 99 -5.04 -3.69 -20.04
N GLY A 100 -6.19 -4.16 -20.53
CA GLY A 100 -7.15 -3.38 -21.30
C GLY A 100 -7.76 -2.21 -20.50
N ILE A 101 -8.10 -2.43 -19.21
CA ILE A 101 -8.58 -1.36 -18.31
C ILE A 101 -7.51 -0.26 -18.23
N GLY A 102 -6.26 -0.63 -17.95
CA GLY A 102 -5.17 0.35 -17.89
C GLY A 102 -4.93 1.06 -19.22
N ALA A 103 -5.03 0.35 -20.36
CA ALA A 103 -4.93 0.94 -21.68
C ALA A 103 -6.06 1.96 -21.95
N VAL A 104 -7.31 1.64 -21.56
CA VAL A 104 -8.44 2.57 -21.64
C VAL A 104 -8.22 3.78 -20.74
N GLN A 105 -7.69 3.60 -19.54
CA GLN A 105 -7.39 4.69 -18.62
C GLN A 105 -6.29 5.64 -19.16
N LEU A 106 -5.44 5.15 -20.06
CA LEU A 106 -4.39 5.94 -20.73
C LEU A 106 -4.88 6.62 -22.02
N LEU A 107 -6.13 6.41 -22.42
CA LEU A 107 -6.67 7.11 -23.59
C LEU A 107 -6.84 8.61 -23.30
N PRO A 108 -6.47 9.46 -24.27
CA PRO A 108 -6.76 10.88 -24.16
C PRO A 108 -8.28 11.13 -24.27
N ILE A 109 -8.79 11.97 -23.37
CA ILE A 109 -10.20 12.33 -23.35
C ILE A 109 -10.31 13.83 -23.58
N PRO A 110 -11.34 14.31 -24.34
CA PRO A 110 -11.59 15.74 -24.49
C PRO A 110 -11.76 16.41 -23.11
N GLN A 111 -11.13 17.56 -22.93
CA GLN A 111 -11.18 18.35 -21.68
C GLN A 111 -12.61 18.58 -21.17
N GLN A 112 -13.57 18.74 -22.07
CA GLN A 112 -15.00 18.92 -21.77
C GLN A 112 -15.63 17.74 -21.00
N LEU A 113 -15.02 16.53 -21.10
CA LEU A 113 -15.49 15.31 -20.42
C LEU A 113 -14.68 14.98 -19.17
N THR A 114 -13.55 15.65 -18.97
CA THR A 114 -12.66 15.33 -17.85
C THR A 114 -13.05 16.02 -16.57
N GLY A 115 -13.77 17.13 -16.57
CA GLY A 115 -14.20 17.87 -15.40
C GLY A 115 -13.46 17.58 -14.09
N ASP A 116 -13.72 18.21 -13.04
CA ASP A 116 -13.07 17.89 -11.76
C ASP A 116 -13.70 16.63 -11.10
N ARG A 117 -13.43 15.46 -11.72
CA ARG A 117 -14.09 14.19 -11.36
C ARG A 117 -13.86 13.73 -9.93
N VAL A 118 -12.71 14.06 -9.33
CA VAL A 118 -12.43 13.66 -7.94
C VAL A 118 -13.20 14.53 -6.96
N LEU A 119 -13.35 15.81 -7.25
CA LEU A 119 -13.91 16.73 -6.29
C LEU A 119 -15.29 17.25 -6.70
N GLN A 120 -15.71 17.08 -7.98
CA GLN A 120 -17.02 17.48 -8.56
C GLN A 120 -17.67 18.72 -7.88
N SER A 121 -16.83 19.57 -7.27
CA SER A 121 -17.32 20.68 -6.50
C SER A 121 -17.42 21.91 -7.42
N GLU A 122 -18.59 22.50 -7.48
CA GLU A 122 -18.81 23.82 -8.09
C GLU A 122 -17.85 24.85 -7.50
N GLU A 123 -17.36 24.64 -6.28
CA GLU A 123 -16.37 25.49 -5.61
C GLU A 123 -15.04 25.57 -6.35
N LEU A 124 -14.55 24.47 -6.94
CA LEU A 124 -13.29 24.49 -7.70
C LEU A 124 -13.42 25.19 -9.06
N ALA A 125 -14.61 25.12 -9.67
CA ALA A 125 -14.88 25.82 -10.92
C ALA A 125 -14.87 27.35 -10.77
N GLN A 126 -15.04 27.86 -9.54
CA GLN A 126 -15.04 29.30 -9.26
C GLN A 126 -13.63 29.90 -9.12
N TRP A 127 -12.60 29.07 -8.96
CA TRP A 127 -11.24 29.53 -8.72
C TRP A 127 -10.38 29.45 -9.99
N ASP A 128 -9.92 30.61 -10.43
CA ASP A 128 -8.94 30.70 -11.50
C ASP A 128 -7.58 30.17 -11.03
N LEU A 129 -7.06 29.16 -11.71
CA LEU A 129 -5.74 28.58 -11.43
C LEU A 129 -4.62 29.29 -12.21
N GLY A 130 -4.94 30.36 -12.94
CA GLY A 130 -4.03 31.04 -13.85
C GLY A 130 -3.75 30.27 -15.14
N GLU A 131 -3.73 28.96 -15.11
CA GLU A 131 -3.64 28.07 -16.26
C GLU A 131 -4.56 26.85 -16.08
N PRO A 132 -5.29 26.41 -17.12
CA PRO A 132 -6.14 25.24 -17.03
C PRO A 132 -5.31 23.97 -16.80
N ILE A 133 -5.82 23.04 -16.00
CA ILE A 133 -5.23 21.71 -15.87
C ILE A 133 -5.47 20.95 -17.17
N THR A 134 -4.40 20.69 -17.91
CA THR A 134 -4.45 20.06 -19.23
C THR A 134 -4.40 18.53 -19.18
N SER A 135 -4.63 17.91 -18.00
CA SER A 135 -4.68 16.44 -17.89
C SER A 135 -5.84 15.90 -18.73
N THR A 136 -5.50 15.16 -19.79
CA THR A 136 -6.42 14.69 -20.82
C THR A 136 -6.71 13.19 -20.74
N HIS A 137 -6.35 12.52 -19.65
CA HIS A 137 -6.48 11.08 -19.52
C HIS A 137 -7.56 10.69 -18.50
N LEU A 138 -8.12 9.48 -18.63
CA LEU A 138 -9.02 8.91 -17.62
C LEU A 138 -8.28 8.64 -16.29
N SER A 139 -7.03 8.22 -16.36
CA SER A 139 -6.18 8.10 -15.18
C SER A 139 -5.74 9.47 -14.69
N PHE A 140 -5.82 9.69 -13.36
CA PHE A 140 -5.27 10.89 -12.73
C PHE A 140 -3.74 10.92 -12.71
N TYR A 141 -3.08 9.77 -12.88
CA TYR A 141 -1.62 9.71 -12.98
C TYR A 141 -1.16 8.71 -14.06
N PRO A 142 -1.19 9.10 -15.35
CA PRO A 142 -0.86 8.22 -16.48
C PRO A 142 0.50 7.55 -16.37
N HIS A 143 1.49 8.23 -15.76
CA HIS A 143 2.83 7.66 -15.56
C HIS A 143 2.78 6.39 -14.71
N PHE A 144 2.13 6.42 -13.54
CA PHE A 144 2.00 5.22 -12.70
C PHE A 144 1.09 4.18 -13.32
N THR A 145 0.00 4.58 -13.98
CA THR A 145 -0.86 3.63 -14.70
C THR A 145 -0.08 2.85 -15.76
N THR A 146 0.85 3.51 -16.47
CA THR A 146 1.72 2.81 -17.44
C THR A 146 2.63 1.79 -16.75
N LEU A 147 3.16 2.10 -15.55
CA LEU A 147 4.00 1.18 -14.78
C LEU A 147 3.20 -0.01 -14.23
N GLU A 148 1.96 0.20 -13.80
CA GLU A 148 1.07 -0.89 -13.36
C GLU A 148 0.64 -1.77 -14.55
N VAL A 149 0.32 -1.18 -15.71
CA VAL A 149 0.08 -1.94 -16.94
C VAL A 149 1.29 -2.82 -17.28
N ALA A 150 2.52 -2.30 -17.15
CA ALA A 150 3.73 -3.09 -17.33
C ALA A 150 3.81 -4.26 -16.32
N ARG A 151 3.52 -4.01 -15.04
CA ARG A 151 3.51 -5.03 -13.98
C ARG A 151 2.55 -6.17 -14.30
N TYR A 152 1.28 -5.88 -14.63
CA TYR A 152 0.29 -6.89 -15.01
C TYR A 152 0.65 -7.58 -16.32
N THR A 153 1.25 -6.86 -17.28
CA THR A 153 1.77 -7.46 -18.52
C THR A 153 2.82 -8.51 -18.21
N PHE A 154 3.80 -8.25 -17.33
CA PHE A 154 4.82 -9.24 -16.97
C PHE A 154 4.27 -10.39 -16.13
N GLY A 155 3.26 -10.19 -15.30
CA GLY A 155 2.49 -11.27 -14.70
C GLY A 155 1.83 -12.17 -15.75
N THR A 156 1.24 -11.58 -16.79
CA THR A 156 0.65 -12.28 -17.93
C THR A 156 1.69 -12.99 -18.79
N VAL A 157 2.83 -12.33 -19.05
CA VAL A 157 3.99 -12.98 -19.73
C VAL A 157 4.44 -14.20 -18.96
N ALA A 158 4.62 -14.11 -17.65
CA ALA A 158 5.02 -15.24 -16.81
C ALA A 158 3.99 -16.38 -16.86
N PHE A 159 2.69 -16.07 -16.88
CA PHE A 159 1.65 -17.06 -17.10
C PHE A 159 1.82 -17.79 -18.45
N PHE A 160 2.05 -17.06 -19.54
CA PHE A 160 2.26 -17.68 -20.85
C PHE A 160 3.59 -18.45 -20.94
N LEU A 161 4.65 -18.02 -20.26
CA LEU A 161 5.90 -18.79 -20.12
C LEU A 161 5.65 -20.12 -19.39
N GLY A 162 4.89 -20.09 -18.29
CA GLY A 162 4.43 -21.29 -17.60
C GLY A 162 3.62 -22.22 -18.50
N TYR A 163 2.66 -21.65 -19.23
CA TYR A 163 1.79 -22.37 -20.13
C TYR A 163 2.49 -23.01 -21.33
N THR A 164 3.51 -22.35 -21.88
CA THR A 164 4.22 -22.79 -23.09
C THR A 164 5.48 -23.63 -22.82
N LEU A 165 6.35 -23.16 -21.91
CA LEU A 165 7.64 -23.77 -21.65
C LEU A 165 7.58 -24.92 -20.63
N PHE A 166 6.64 -24.87 -19.67
CA PHE A 166 6.53 -25.84 -18.58
C PHE A 166 5.29 -26.72 -18.66
N ARG A 167 4.90 -27.11 -19.88
CA ARG A 167 3.69 -27.86 -20.18
C ARG A 167 3.80 -29.35 -19.88
N THR A 168 4.98 -29.96 -20.01
CA THR A 168 5.17 -31.38 -19.78
C THR A 168 5.26 -31.69 -18.27
N PRO A 169 4.85 -32.90 -17.84
CA PRO A 169 4.95 -33.27 -16.43
C PRO A 169 6.36 -33.12 -15.85
N SER A 170 7.38 -33.45 -16.63
CA SER A 170 8.78 -33.32 -16.20
C SER A 170 9.21 -31.86 -16.05
N SER A 171 8.87 -31.00 -17.02
CA SER A 171 9.20 -29.58 -16.95
C SER A 171 8.39 -28.83 -15.88
N GLN A 172 7.13 -29.25 -15.68
CA GLN A 172 6.31 -28.71 -14.59
C GLN A 172 6.90 -29.05 -13.23
N ARG A 173 7.33 -30.31 -13.02
CA ARG A 173 8.00 -30.70 -11.77
C ARG A 173 9.31 -29.94 -11.56
N LEU A 174 10.08 -29.74 -12.63
CA LEU A 174 11.29 -28.92 -12.57
C LEU A 174 10.99 -27.52 -12.06
N LEU A 175 10.02 -26.82 -12.66
CA LEU A 175 9.60 -25.47 -12.22
C LEU A 175 9.17 -25.47 -10.75
N TRP A 176 8.32 -26.43 -10.36
CA TRP A 176 7.80 -26.49 -8.99
C TRP A 176 8.88 -26.84 -7.97
N THR A 177 9.87 -27.68 -8.34
CA THR A 177 11.04 -27.94 -7.50
C THR A 177 11.87 -26.67 -7.28
N PHE A 178 12.07 -25.84 -8.32
CA PHE A 178 12.76 -24.56 -8.16
C PHE A 178 11.98 -23.59 -7.28
N LEU A 179 10.65 -23.47 -7.46
CA LEU A 179 9.80 -22.61 -6.62
C LEU A 179 9.80 -23.07 -5.15
N MET A 180 9.70 -24.38 -4.92
CA MET A 180 9.80 -24.97 -3.59
C MET A 180 11.16 -24.69 -2.95
N ALA A 181 12.24 -25.02 -3.65
CA ALA A 181 13.60 -24.86 -3.13
C ALA A 181 13.91 -23.40 -2.81
N ASN A 182 13.46 -22.48 -3.65
CA ASN A 182 13.61 -21.04 -3.42
C ASN A 182 12.80 -20.57 -2.20
N GLY A 183 11.55 -21.02 -2.06
CA GLY A 183 10.72 -20.71 -0.87
C GLY A 183 11.37 -21.24 0.41
N LEU A 184 11.87 -22.48 0.41
CA LEU A 184 12.56 -23.07 1.55
C LEU A 184 13.87 -22.34 1.89
N ALA A 185 14.66 -21.97 0.89
CA ALA A 185 15.88 -21.19 1.07
C ALA A 185 15.61 -19.81 1.70
N LEU A 186 14.53 -19.15 1.27
CA LEU A 186 14.09 -17.89 1.87
C LEU A 186 13.66 -18.05 3.33
N VAL A 187 12.97 -19.15 3.67
CA VAL A 187 12.61 -19.42 5.08
C VAL A 187 13.87 -19.63 5.91
N VAL A 188 14.82 -20.47 5.46
CA VAL A 188 16.07 -20.70 6.18
C VAL A 188 16.83 -19.40 6.38
N PHE A 189 16.96 -18.59 5.33
CA PHE A 189 17.61 -17.28 5.41
C PHE A 189 16.86 -16.34 6.38
N GLY A 190 15.53 -16.30 6.30
CA GLY A 190 14.70 -15.48 7.19
C GLY A 190 14.82 -15.86 8.66
N LEU A 191 14.91 -17.17 8.95
CA LEU A 191 15.16 -17.68 10.32
C LEU A 191 16.55 -17.29 10.81
N ILE A 192 17.61 -17.53 9.99
CA ILE A 192 18.98 -17.15 10.36
C ILE A 192 19.06 -15.65 10.63
N GLN A 193 18.55 -14.82 9.71
CA GLN A 193 18.57 -13.37 9.87
C GLN A 193 17.79 -12.92 11.10
N ARG A 194 16.64 -13.55 11.42
CA ARG A 194 15.85 -13.22 12.61
C ARG A 194 16.59 -13.50 13.89
N PHE A 195 17.28 -14.66 14.02
CA PHE A 195 18.05 -15.02 15.21
C PHE A 195 19.34 -14.22 15.36
N THR A 196 19.88 -13.70 14.25
CA THR A 196 21.12 -12.92 14.24
C THR A 196 20.86 -11.43 13.91
N TRP A 197 19.67 -10.93 14.21
CA TRP A 197 19.21 -9.62 13.82
C TRP A 197 20.03 -8.48 14.44
N ASN A 198 20.65 -7.65 13.58
CA ASN A 198 21.42 -6.47 13.93
C ASN A 198 20.75 -5.14 13.54
N LYS A 199 19.43 -5.14 13.31
CA LYS A 199 18.60 -4.03 12.82
C LYS A 199 18.82 -3.66 11.34
N LYS A 200 19.61 -4.44 10.59
CA LYS A 200 19.89 -4.22 9.16
C LYS A 200 19.44 -5.43 8.35
N LEU A 201 18.81 -5.18 7.21
CA LEU A 201 18.45 -6.24 6.25
C LEU A 201 19.75 -6.74 5.58
N PHE A 202 19.89 -8.06 5.39
CA PHE A 202 21.16 -8.69 4.97
C PHE A 202 22.37 -8.30 5.85
N TRP A 203 22.12 -7.92 7.12
CA TRP A 203 23.10 -7.44 8.11
C TRP A 203 23.86 -6.16 7.73
N THR A 204 23.59 -5.58 6.55
CA THR A 204 24.33 -4.42 6.00
C THR A 204 23.43 -3.25 5.63
N ILE A 205 22.17 -3.50 5.26
CA ILE A 205 21.29 -2.49 4.67
C ILE A 205 20.39 -1.88 5.73
N ASP A 206 20.50 -0.57 5.92
CA ASP A 206 19.67 0.20 6.84
C ASP A 206 18.27 0.43 6.24
N LEU A 207 17.23 0.22 7.05
CA LEU A 207 15.84 0.49 6.68
C LEU A 207 15.46 1.92 7.08
N THR A 208 15.85 2.89 6.26
CA THR A 208 15.68 4.33 6.53
C THR A 208 14.23 4.78 6.71
N ASN A 209 13.29 4.10 6.04
CA ASN A 209 11.86 4.40 6.13
C ASN A 209 11.09 3.46 7.06
N GLY A 210 11.80 2.74 7.94
CA GLY A 210 11.22 1.69 8.75
C GLY A 210 10.91 0.44 7.92
N GLY A 211 10.27 -0.53 8.55
CA GLY A 211 9.88 -1.80 7.93
C GLY A 211 9.89 -2.90 8.98
N ASP A 212 9.20 -3.99 8.66
CA ASP A 212 9.20 -5.20 9.49
C ASP A 212 9.59 -6.37 8.58
N PRO A 213 10.92 -6.55 8.37
CA PRO A 213 11.42 -7.45 7.35
C PRO A 213 11.30 -8.92 7.76
N PHE A 214 11.10 -9.77 6.76
CA PHE A 214 11.29 -11.20 6.87
C PHE A 214 11.95 -11.74 5.60
N ALA A 215 12.93 -12.62 5.75
CA ALA A 215 13.80 -13.04 4.65
C ALA A 215 14.42 -11.82 3.93
N SER A 216 14.37 -11.80 2.62
CA SER A 216 14.89 -10.72 1.77
C SER A 216 13.89 -9.57 1.54
N PHE A 217 12.69 -9.66 2.08
CA PHE A 217 11.65 -8.64 1.88
C PHE A 217 11.64 -7.61 3.01
N VAL A 218 11.48 -6.34 2.65
CA VAL A 218 11.34 -5.23 3.61
C VAL A 218 10.07 -5.33 4.44
N ASN A 219 9.00 -5.91 3.86
CA ASN A 219 7.73 -6.18 4.53
C ASN A 219 7.52 -7.69 4.66
N ARG A 220 7.37 -8.17 5.90
CA ARG A 220 7.12 -9.59 6.21
C ARG A 220 5.87 -10.16 5.50
N ASN A 221 4.83 -9.35 5.31
CA ASN A 221 3.61 -9.81 4.65
C ASN A 221 3.89 -10.15 3.18
N ASN A 222 4.69 -9.33 2.49
CA ASN A 222 5.12 -9.58 1.12
C ASN A 222 5.97 -10.86 1.01
N ALA A 223 6.82 -11.12 2.02
CA ALA A 223 7.56 -12.37 2.10
C ALA A 223 6.62 -13.58 2.15
N ILE A 224 5.59 -13.54 3.01
CA ILE A 224 4.64 -14.63 3.16
C ILE A 224 3.83 -14.84 1.88
N ALA A 225 3.43 -13.78 1.18
CA ALA A 225 2.75 -13.90 -0.11
C ALA A 225 3.61 -14.68 -1.14
N PHE A 226 4.93 -14.49 -1.13
CA PHE A 226 5.84 -15.30 -1.96
C PHE A 226 5.95 -16.74 -1.45
N LEU A 227 6.01 -16.97 -0.14
CA LEU A 227 6.12 -18.30 0.46
C LEU A 227 4.91 -19.19 0.14
N TYR A 228 3.70 -18.63 -0.09
CA TYR A 228 2.56 -19.42 -0.55
C TYR A 228 2.81 -20.10 -1.89
N ILE A 229 3.61 -19.51 -2.76
CA ILE A 229 3.96 -20.11 -4.07
C ILE A 229 4.84 -21.33 -3.86
N GLY A 230 5.85 -21.21 -2.99
CA GLY A 230 6.66 -22.34 -2.55
C GLY A 230 5.84 -23.45 -1.90
N GLY A 231 4.87 -23.04 -1.04
CA GLY A 231 3.92 -23.94 -0.39
C GLY A 231 3.03 -24.68 -1.39
N ALA A 232 2.44 -23.96 -2.34
CA ALA A 232 1.63 -24.55 -3.42
C ALA A 232 2.41 -25.57 -4.24
N ALA A 233 3.64 -25.22 -4.62
CA ALA A 233 4.54 -26.12 -5.35
C ALA A 233 4.87 -27.38 -4.51
N THR A 234 5.22 -27.21 -3.22
CA THR A 234 5.55 -28.32 -2.30
C THR A 234 4.36 -29.27 -2.12
N ILE A 235 3.16 -28.71 -1.85
CA ILE A 235 1.93 -29.50 -1.67
C ILE A 235 1.58 -30.25 -2.96
N GLY A 236 1.70 -29.58 -4.12
CA GLY A 236 1.45 -30.22 -5.42
C GLY A 236 2.39 -31.37 -5.70
N LEU A 237 3.70 -31.21 -5.43
CA LEU A 237 4.72 -32.25 -5.54
C LEU A 237 4.47 -33.39 -4.55
N LEU A 238 4.06 -33.11 -3.32
CA LEU A 238 3.75 -34.09 -2.30
C LEU A 238 2.55 -34.97 -2.72
N VAL A 239 1.47 -34.35 -3.19
CA VAL A 239 0.30 -35.10 -3.68
C VAL A 239 0.67 -35.96 -4.87
N TRP A 240 1.48 -35.46 -5.80
CA TRP A 240 2.01 -36.24 -6.90
C TRP A 240 2.87 -37.42 -6.42
N ALA A 241 3.74 -37.21 -5.41
CA ALA A 241 4.61 -38.26 -4.88
C ALA A 241 3.81 -39.39 -4.21
N PHE A 242 2.71 -39.06 -3.50
CA PHE A 242 1.82 -40.06 -2.92
C PHE A 242 0.97 -40.77 -3.97
N ASP A 243 0.56 -40.11 -5.04
CA ASP A 243 -0.27 -40.70 -6.09
C ASP A 243 0.53 -41.67 -6.98
N ARG A 244 1.86 -41.55 -7.03
CA ARG A 244 2.75 -42.44 -7.79
C ARG A 244 2.83 -43.86 -7.22
N LYS A 245 2.60 -44.01 -5.90
CA LYS A 245 2.70 -45.33 -5.21
C LYS A 245 1.38 -45.60 -4.48
N PRO A 246 0.35 -46.08 -5.17
CA PRO A 246 -0.90 -46.42 -4.48
C PRO A 246 -0.69 -47.62 -3.54
N VAL A 247 -0.99 -47.41 -2.26
CA VAL A 247 -1.02 -48.49 -1.27
C VAL A 247 -2.34 -49.21 -1.39
N ARG A 248 -2.32 -50.58 -1.41
CA ARG A 248 -3.51 -51.37 -1.46
C ARG A 248 -4.41 -51.07 -0.24
N ALA A 249 -5.71 -50.96 -0.48
CA ALA A 249 -6.68 -50.83 0.58
C ALA A 249 -6.68 -52.12 1.42
N THR A 250 -6.57 -51.98 2.73
CA THR A 250 -6.73 -53.07 3.73
C THR A 250 -8.07 -52.84 4.43
N GLU A 251 -8.71 -53.92 4.86
CA GLU A 251 -10.01 -53.87 5.57
C GLU A 251 -9.87 -53.19 6.95
N ASN A 252 -8.71 -53.33 7.59
CA ASN A 252 -8.40 -52.71 8.89
C ASN A 252 -7.79 -51.31 8.72
N VAL A 253 -8.41 -50.34 9.36
CA VAL A 253 -7.94 -48.91 9.33
C VAL A 253 -6.54 -48.80 9.88
N LEU A 254 -6.18 -49.49 10.96
CA LEU A 254 -4.86 -49.43 11.60
C LEU A 254 -3.79 -50.07 10.70
N GLU A 255 -4.05 -51.24 10.14
CA GLU A 255 -3.14 -51.90 9.20
C GLU A 255 -2.94 -51.05 7.93
N GLY A 256 -3.99 -50.45 7.42
CA GLY A 256 -3.92 -49.50 6.31
C GLY A 256 -3.11 -48.27 6.63
N LEU A 257 -3.16 -47.77 7.85
CA LEU A 257 -2.34 -46.66 8.34
C LEU A 257 -0.88 -47.07 8.40
N LEU A 258 -0.55 -48.16 9.07
CA LEU A 258 0.82 -48.67 9.20
C LEU A 258 1.45 -49.01 7.84
N ALA A 259 0.72 -49.65 6.94
CA ALA A 259 1.19 -49.93 5.58
C ALA A 259 1.52 -48.64 4.80
N ARG A 260 0.75 -47.57 5.00
CA ARG A 260 1.01 -46.27 4.34
C ARG A 260 2.18 -45.57 4.95
N VAL A 261 2.35 -45.58 6.27
CA VAL A 261 3.53 -45.00 6.95
C VAL A 261 4.79 -45.76 6.51
N ALA A 262 4.76 -47.11 6.48
CA ALA A 262 5.89 -47.93 6.01
C ALA A 262 6.22 -47.74 4.53
N ALA A 263 5.28 -47.26 3.71
CA ALA A 263 5.48 -46.99 2.28
C ALA A 263 6.03 -45.60 1.98
N ILE A 264 6.19 -44.73 3.00
CA ILE A 264 6.73 -43.37 2.84
C ILE A 264 8.20 -43.47 2.42
N ASP A 265 8.55 -42.84 1.28
CA ASP A 265 9.91 -42.77 0.78
C ASP A 265 10.63 -41.46 1.18
N ALA A 266 11.98 -41.46 0.98
CA ALA A 266 12.80 -40.31 1.35
C ALA A 266 12.36 -39.00 0.69
N MET A 267 11.82 -39.05 -0.54
CA MET A 267 11.31 -37.87 -1.24
C MET A 267 10.04 -37.32 -0.52
N GLN A 268 9.13 -38.20 -0.13
CA GLN A 268 7.91 -37.82 0.61
C GLN A 268 8.26 -37.26 1.98
N VAL A 269 9.24 -37.85 2.70
CA VAL A 269 9.77 -37.31 3.97
C VAL A 269 10.34 -35.91 3.75
N GLY A 270 11.16 -35.71 2.73
CA GLY A 270 11.74 -34.39 2.41
C GLY A 270 10.68 -33.33 2.09
N LEU A 271 9.62 -33.69 1.36
CA LEU A 271 8.51 -32.79 1.05
C LEU A 271 7.66 -32.44 2.30
N LEU A 272 7.43 -33.39 3.18
CA LEU A 272 6.75 -33.15 4.47
C LEU A 272 7.59 -32.25 5.39
N ALA A 273 8.90 -32.49 5.47
CA ALA A 273 9.81 -31.62 6.19
C ALA A 273 9.83 -30.20 5.60
N GLY A 274 9.76 -30.08 4.25
CA GLY A 274 9.64 -28.81 3.56
C GLY A 274 8.35 -28.05 3.92
N ILE A 275 7.21 -28.74 4.04
CA ILE A 275 5.95 -28.14 4.53
C ILE A 275 6.12 -27.66 5.99
N GLY A 276 6.72 -28.47 6.85
CA GLY A 276 7.02 -28.10 8.22
C GLY A 276 7.88 -26.85 8.31
N LEU A 277 8.94 -26.77 7.50
CA LEU A 277 9.81 -25.59 7.46
C LEU A 277 9.07 -24.34 6.96
N LEU A 278 8.20 -24.47 5.94
CA LEU A 278 7.36 -23.36 5.47
C LEU A 278 6.40 -22.86 6.54
N VAL A 279 5.73 -23.76 7.28
CA VAL A 279 4.88 -23.39 8.43
C VAL A 279 5.71 -22.67 9.50
N GLY A 280 6.90 -23.18 9.82
CA GLY A 280 7.85 -22.53 10.73
C GLY A 280 8.21 -21.10 10.26
N GLY A 281 8.47 -20.92 8.97
CA GLY A 281 8.73 -19.60 8.37
C GLY A 281 7.55 -18.64 8.48
N VAL A 282 6.32 -19.11 8.22
CA VAL A 282 5.09 -18.31 8.36
C VAL A 282 4.91 -17.85 9.81
N VAL A 283 5.07 -18.76 10.78
CA VAL A 283 4.98 -18.41 12.21
C VAL A 283 6.09 -17.44 12.62
N ALA A 284 7.34 -17.74 12.23
CA ALA A 284 8.50 -16.90 12.54
C ALA A 284 8.43 -15.50 11.93
N SER A 285 7.69 -15.31 10.81
CA SER A 285 7.45 -13.99 10.23
C SER A 285 6.62 -13.08 11.13
N THR A 286 5.87 -13.62 12.08
CA THR A 286 4.91 -12.92 12.95
C THR A 286 3.81 -12.14 12.17
N SER A 287 3.54 -12.52 10.92
CA SER A 287 2.45 -11.96 10.12
C SER A 287 1.12 -12.64 10.48
N ARG A 288 0.22 -11.91 11.16
CA ARG A 288 -1.10 -12.43 11.58
C ARG A 288 -1.98 -12.77 10.37
N GLY A 289 -2.12 -11.83 9.43
CA GLY A 289 -2.86 -12.03 8.18
C GLY A 289 -2.26 -13.16 7.35
N GLY A 290 -0.92 -13.25 7.32
CA GLY A 290 -0.21 -14.32 6.64
C GLY A 290 -0.47 -15.70 7.23
N ALA A 291 -0.40 -15.84 8.56
CA ALA A 291 -0.67 -17.11 9.25
C ALA A 291 -2.13 -17.55 9.09
N LEU A 292 -3.09 -16.62 9.22
CA LEU A 292 -4.52 -16.90 9.01
C LEU A 292 -4.81 -17.39 7.60
N SER A 293 -4.26 -16.70 6.59
CA SER A 293 -4.44 -17.06 5.18
C SER A 293 -3.82 -18.41 4.84
N PHE A 294 -2.63 -18.71 5.40
CA PHE A 294 -1.99 -20.02 5.24
C PHE A 294 -2.82 -21.13 5.88
N ALA A 295 -3.31 -20.94 7.10
CA ALA A 295 -4.13 -21.90 7.82
C ALA A 295 -5.46 -22.16 7.08
N ALA A 296 -6.16 -21.12 6.65
CA ALA A 296 -7.41 -21.24 5.92
C ALA A 296 -7.24 -21.96 4.57
N ALA A 297 -6.19 -21.60 3.81
CA ALA A 297 -5.88 -22.26 2.55
C ALA A 297 -5.48 -23.73 2.75
N SER A 298 -4.74 -24.04 3.82
CA SER A 298 -4.40 -25.41 4.20
C SER A 298 -5.65 -26.21 4.53
N LEU A 299 -6.56 -25.65 5.33
CA LEU A 299 -7.82 -26.29 5.68
C LEU A 299 -8.67 -26.58 4.44
N LEU A 300 -8.86 -25.60 3.54
CA LEU A 300 -9.58 -25.79 2.28
C LEU A 300 -8.96 -26.89 1.42
N THR A 301 -7.64 -26.93 1.36
CA THR A 301 -6.89 -27.93 0.61
C THR A 301 -7.06 -29.33 1.21
N LEU A 302 -7.02 -29.46 2.53
CA LEU A 302 -7.23 -30.72 3.24
C LEU A 302 -8.65 -31.22 3.07
N LEU A 303 -9.65 -30.35 3.19
CA LEU A 303 -11.06 -30.70 2.93
C LEU A 303 -11.25 -31.18 1.49
N PHE A 304 -10.66 -30.49 0.52
CA PHE A 304 -10.71 -30.91 -0.88
C PHE A 304 -10.10 -32.30 -1.09
N LEU A 305 -8.95 -32.59 -0.47
CA LEU A 305 -8.29 -33.89 -0.53
C LEU A 305 -9.12 -34.98 0.15
N ALA A 306 -9.72 -34.71 1.31
CA ALA A 306 -10.56 -35.62 2.03
C ALA A 306 -11.83 -36.02 1.21
N PHE A 307 -12.52 -35.03 0.66
CA PHE A 307 -13.68 -35.25 -0.22
C PHE A 307 -13.32 -36.04 -1.47
N ARG A 308 -12.17 -35.74 -2.09
CA ARG A 308 -11.74 -36.43 -3.28
C ARG A 308 -11.41 -37.90 -3.05
N ARG A 309 -10.67 -38.22 -1.96
CA ARG A 309 -10.15 -39.56 -1.70
C ARG A 309 -11.10 -40.39 -0.84
N ARG A 310 -12.16 -39.80 -0.34
CA ARG A 310 -13.03 -40.42 0.70
C ARG A 310 -12.21 -41.02 1.84
N SER A 311 -11.13 -40.36 2.23
CA SER A 311 -10.17 -40.83 3.23
C SER A 311 -9.65 -39.67 4.04
N ALA A 312 -9.61 -39.80 5.35
CA ALA A 312 -9.07 -38.81 6.29
C ALA A 312 -7.54 -38.80 6.37
N TRP A 313 -6.87 -39.78 5.74
CA TRP A 313 -5.41 -39.94 5.81
C TRP A 313 -4.56 -38.72 5.46
N PRO A 314 -4.82 -37.97 4.36
CA PRO A 314 -4.04 -36.76 4.07
C PRO A 314 -4.24 -35.69 5.13
N VAL A 315 -5.44 -35.62 5.75
CA VAL A 315 -5.75 -34.69 6.84
C VAL A 315 -4.95 -35.03 8.09
N LEU A 316 -4.87 -36.31 8.44
CA LEU A 316 -4.09 -36.77 9.61
C LEU A 316 -2.58 -36.47 9.46
N LEU A 317 -2.00 -36.76 8.29
CA LEU A 317 -0.58 -36.47 8.02
C LEU A 317 -0.27 -34.99 8.07
N ALA A 318 -1.09 -34.17 7.41
CA ALA A 318 -0.89 -32.73 7.42
C ALA A 318 -1.17 -32.14 8.81
N GLY A 319 -2.16 -32.66 9.53
CA GLY A 319 -2.43 -32.29 10.92
C GLY A 319 -1.23 -32.62 11.83
N LEU A 320 -0.63 -33.80 11.65
CA LEU A 320 0.58 -34.19 12.39
C LEU A 320 1.78 -33.28 12.06
N ALA A 321 2.00 -32.96 10.78
CA ALA A 321 3.07 -32.06 10.36
C ALA A 321 2.88 -30.65 10.94
N VAL A 322 1.66 -30.12 10.91
CA VAL A 322 1.33 -28.83 11.52
C VAL A 322 1.51 -28.88 13.05
N ALA A 323 1.00 -29.91 13.73
CA ALA A 323 1.12 -30.07 15.18
C ALA A 323 2.60 -30.19 15.60
N THR A 324 3.42 -30.95 14.86
CA THR A 324 4.86 -31.06 15.11
C THR A 324 5.56 -29.71 14.94
N THR A 325 5.22 -28.98 13.90
CA THR A 325 5.85 -27.67 13.64
C THR A 325 5.42 -26.64 14.70
N VAL A 326 4.14 -26.61 15.06
CA VAL A 326 3.64 -25.76 16.17
C VAL A 326 4.35 -26.15 17.47
N GLY A 327 4.50 -27.44 17.77
CA GLY A 327 5.24 -27.92 18.93
C GLY A 327 6.70 -27.44 18.95
N VAL A 328 7.41 -27.56 17.83
CA VAL A 328 8.80 -27.06 17.71
C VAL A 328 8.87 -25.54 17.90
N VAL A 329 7.94 -24.78 17.31
CA VAL A 329 7.89 -23.31 17.48
C VAL A 329 7.65 -22.93 18.95
N PHE A 330 6.76 -23.66 19.64
CA PHE A 330 6.53 -23.48 21.07
C PHE A 330 7.77 -23.78 21.92
N THR A 331 8.51 -24.83 21.60
CA THR A 331 9.75 -25.19 22.34
C THR A 331 10.90 -24.22 22.10
N LEU A 332 10.95 -23.54 20.96
CA LEU A 332 11.99 -22.55 20.63
C LEU A 332 11.71 -21.13 21.17
N GLU A 333 10.72 -20.97 22.04
CA GLU A 333 10.32 -19.67 22.66
C GLU A 333 9.95 -18.55 21.66
N ALA A 334 9.88 -18.84 20.36
CA ALA A 334 9.39 -17.91 19.34
C ALA A 334 7.95 -17.45 19.61
N ASP A 335 7.25 -18.17 20.49
CA ASP A 335 5.91 -17.91 20.99
C ASP A 335 5.82 -16.65 21.88
N LYS A 336 6.86 -16.33 22.67
CA LYS A 336 6.80 -15.16 23.59
C LYS A 336 6.54 -13.86 22.85
N GLU A 337 7.18 -13.67 21.69
CA GLU A 337 7.01 -12.45 20.90
C GLU A 337 5.64 -12.44 20.15
N LEU A 338 5.18 -13.62 19.67
CA LEU A 338 3.85 -13.75 19.07
C LEU A 338 2.75 -13.54 20.12
N ARG A 339 2.87 -14.13 21.32
CA ARG A 339 1.93 -13.89 22.44
C ARG A 339 1.97 -12.47 22.94
N GLN A 340 3.14 -11.86 23.06
CA GLN A 340 3.26 -10.45 23.42
C GLN A 340 2.63 -9.55 22.35
N ARG A 341 2.73 -9.92 21.07
CA ARG A 341 2.07 -9.18 19.98
C ARG A 341 0.58 -9.47 19.90
N ILE A 342 0.13 -10.69 20.24
CA ILE A 342 -1.29 -11.01 20.37
C ILE A 342 -1.87 -10.34 21.61
N ALA A 343 -1.16 -10.35 22.75
CA ALA A 343 -1.55 -9.63 23.96
C ALA A 343 -1.47 -8.10 23.81
N LYS A 344 -0.52 -7.59 23.02
CA LYS A 344 -0.46 -6.18 22.63
C LYS A 344 -1.54 -5.77 21.62
N VAL A 345 -2.32 -6.71 21.06
CA VAL A 345 -3.52 -6.40 20.26
C VAL A 345 -4.49 -5.55 21.06
N ASP A 346 -4.59 -5.79 22.37
CA ASP A 346 -5.44 -4.97 23.25
C ASP A 346 -4.89 -3.56 23.53
N THR A 347 -3.59 -3.32 23.28
CA THR A 347 -2.95 -2.02 23.52
C THR A 347 -2.54 -1.27 22.23
N GLU A 348 -2.46 -1.94 21.07
CA GLU A 348 -2.08 -1.37 19.77
C GLU A 348 -3.21 -1.40 18.71
N ASN A 349 -4.46 -1.45 19.14
CA ASN A 349 -5.63 -1.40 18.24
C ASN A 349 -5.70 -0.16 17.29
N LEU A 350 -4.83 0.81 17.49
CA LEU A 350 -4.64 1.92 16.56
C LEU A 350 -4.27 1.46 15.13
N GLY A 351 -3.56 0.34 14.96
CA GLY A 351 -3.15 -0.17 13.64
C GLY A 351 -4.32 -0.76 12.84
N ASP A 352 -5.14 -1.61 13.46
CA ASP A 352 -6.24 -2.28 12.76
C ASP A 352 -7.44 -1.35 12.55
N ARG A 353 -7.75 -0.48 13.53
CA ARG A 353 -8.74 0.59 13.36
C ARG A 353 -8.32 1.59 12.28
N SER A 354 -7.04 1.92 12.20
CA SER A 354 -6.52 2.80 11.14
C SER A 354 -6.64 2.19 9.75
N ARG A 355 -6.43 0.86 9.60
CA ARG A 355 -6.60 0.14 8.32
C ARG A 355 -8.06 0.06 7.89
N ILE A 356 -8.98 -0.25 8.83
CA ILE A 356 -10.42 -0.27 8.53
C ILE A 356 -10.92 1.13 8.14
N ARG A 357 -10.47 2.16 8.86
CA ARG A 357 -10.80 3.55 8.54
C ARG A 357 -10.24 3.93 7.18
N HIS A 358 -8.96 3.64 6.93
CA HIS A 358 -8.33 3.87 5.64
C HIS A 358 -9.09 3.19 4.50
N ALA A 359 -9.52 1.94 4.68
CA ALA A 359 -10.33 1.24 3.71
C ALA A 359 -11.69 1.92 3.48
N LYS A 360 -12.36 2.40 4.54
CA LYS A 360 -13.62 3.15 4.42
C LYS A 360 -13.43 4.47 3.68
N ASP A 361 -12.37 5.22 4.01
CA ASP A 361 -12.04 6.48 3.35
C ASP A 361 -11.72 6.23 1.86
N ALA A 362 -10.91 5.22 1.56
CA ALA A 362 -10.55 4.86 0.19
C ALA A 362 -11.76 4.41 -0.65
N LEU A 363 -12.73 3.70 -0.07
CA LEU A 363 -13.96 3.29 -0.77
C LEU A 363 -14.84 4.47 -1.21
N GLN A 364 -14.71 5.65 -0.60
CA GLN A 364 -15.41 6.85 -1.07
C GLN A 364 -14.95 7.26 -2.48
N VAL A 365 -13.69 6.99 -2.84
CA VAL A 365 -13.20 7.17 -4.22
C VAL A 365 -14.00 6.30 -5.19
N THR A 366 -14.30 5.05 -4.81
CA THR A 366 -15.09 4.15 -5.65
C THR A 366 -16.54 4.64 -5.82
N GLN A 367 -17.10 5.32 -4.81
CA GLN A 367 -18.42 5.95 -4.94
C GLN A 367 -18.38 7.13 -5.91
N ALA A 368 -17.30 7.92 -5.90
CA ALA A 368 -17.10 9.04 -6.83
C ALA A 368 -16.78 8.57 -8.26
N LEU A 369 -16.04 7.47 -8.41
CA LEU A 369 -15.54 6.93 -9.68
C LEU A 369 -15.89 5.43 -9.84
N PRO A 370 -17.19 5.03 -9.92
CA PRO A 370 -17.59 3.64 -9.74
C PRO A 370 -17.17 2.71 -10.88
N VAL A 371 -17.03 3.19 -12.12
CA VAL A 371 -16.89 2.30 -13.29
C VAL A 371 -15.44 1.87 -13.49
N LEU A 372 -14.54 2.82 -13.73
CA LEU A 372 -13.13 2.57 -14.08
C LEU A 372 -12.14 3.05 -13.01
N GLY A 373 -12.62 3.61 -11.90
CA GLY A 373 -11.76 4.11 -10.83
C GLY A 373 -10.91 5.32 -11.22
N ALA A 374 -9.91 5.61 -10.40
CA ALA A 374 -9.02 6.77 -10.53
C ALA A 374 -7.82 6.53 -11.47
N GLY A 375 -7.58 5.30 -11.87
CA GLY A 375 -6.43 4.85 -12.65
C GLY A 375 -5.54 3.88 -11.86
N LEU A 376 -4.99 2.86 -12.54
CA LEU A 376 -4.09 1.91 -11.92
C LEU A 376 -2.86 2.61 -11.31
N GLY A 377 -2.47 2.28 -10.09
CA GLY A 377 -1.36 2.86 -9.34
C GLY A 377 -1.61 4.25 -8.74
N THR A 378 -2.86 4.76 -8.81
CA THR A 378 -3.19 6.11 -8.32
C THR A 378 -3.68 6.14 -6.88
N HIS A 379 -3.93 5.00 -6.25
CA HIS A 379 -4.44 4.90 -4.87
C HIS A 379 -3.73 5.88 -3.93
N ARG A 380 -2.40 5.95 -3.98
CA ARG A 380 -1.54 6.79 -3.12
C ARG A 380 -1.90 8.28 -3.05
N TYR A 381 -2.65 8.77 -4.01
CA TYR A 381 -3.11 10.17 -4.06
C TYR A 381 -4.64 10.26 -4.10
N ALA A 382 -5.31 9.31 -4.76
CA ALA A 382 -6.75 9.38 -5.02
C ALA A 382 -7.60 9.38 -3.74
N TYR A 383 -7.15 8.70 -2.66
CA TYR A 383 -7.89 8.64 -1.40
C TYR A 383 -7.71 9.88 -0.51
N LEU A 384 -6.69 10.72 -0.75
CA LEU A 384 -6.34 11.84 0.13
C LEU A 384 -7.47 12.85 0.36
N PRO A 385 -8.31 13.21 -0.64
CA PRO A 385 -9.45 14.10 -0.44
C PRO A 385 -10.52 13.55 0.53
N PHE A 386 -10.57 12.23 0.67
CA PHE A 386 -11.60 11.52 1.45
C PHE A 386 -11.10 11.05 2.83
N VAL A 387 -9.86 11.39 3.19
CA VAL A 387 -9.31 11.02 4.50
C VAL A 387 -10.08 11.70 5.61
N SER A 388 -10.70 10.92 6.49
CA SER A 388 -11.45 11.42 7.65
C SER A 388 -10.55 11.91 8.78
N GLU A 389 -9.38 11.31 8.95
CA GLU A 389 -8.37 11.73 9.91
C GLU A 389 -6.96 11.57 9.33
N PHE A 390 -6.14 12.61 9.40
CA PHE A 390 -4.77 12.54 8.92
C PHE A 390 -3.90 11.67 9.85
N GLY A 391 -3.42 10.55 9.33
CA GLY A 391 -2.43 9.71 9.99
C GLY A 391 -1.01 10.26 9.85
N ARG A 392 -0.09 9.86 10.76
CA ARG A 392 1.34 10.24 10.65
C ARG A 392 2.02 9.66 9.41
N LEU A 393 1.46 8.61 8.82
CA LEU A 393 2.03 7.87 7.68
C LEU A 393 1.14 8.04 6.46
N TRP A 394 1.77 8.36 5.34
CA TRP A 394 1.13 8.34 4.03
C TRP A 394 1.06 6.90 3.51
N ALA A 395 -0.17 6.40 3.31
CA ALA A 395 -0.40 5.05 2.80
C ALA A 395 -0.22 5.03 1.28
N VAL A 396 0.80 4.33 0.82
CA VAL A 396 1.04 4.11 -0.62
C VAL A 396 0.07 3.09 -1.20
N ASN A 397 -0.28 2.06 -0.42
CA ASN A 397 -1.21 0.98 -0.75
C ASN A 397 -2.33 0.92 0.29
N ALA A 398 -3.45 0.29 -0.05
CA ALA A 398 -4.62 0.19 0.82
C ALA A 398 -4.51 -0.84 1.94
N ASP A 399 -3.42 -1.63 2.01
CA ASP A 399 -3.31 -2.84 2.84
C ASP A 399 -4.50 -3.82 2.67
N ASN A 400 -5.24 -3.67 1.58
CA ASN A 400 -6.32 -4.52 1.13
C ASN A 400 -6.42 -4.41 -0.39
N GLN A 401 -6.04 -5.47 -1.10
CA GLN A 401 -5.94 -5.45 -2.56
C GLN A 401 -7.29 -5.25 -3.26
N TYR A 402 -8.39 -5.69 -2.65
CA TYR A 402 -9.71 -5.49 -3.25
C TYR A 402 -10.16 -4.03 -3.16
N VAL A 403 -9.88 -3.37 -2.05
CA VAL A 403 -10.12 -1.93 -1.89
C VAL A 403 -9.24 -1.14 -2.88
N GLU A 404 -7.97 -1.51 -3.02
CA GLU A 404 -7.06 -0.87 -3.96
C GLU A 404 -7.55 -0.99 -5.40
N ILE A 405 -7.98 -2.20 -5.83
CA ILE A 405 -8.57 -2.42 -7.16
C ILE A 405 -9.87 -1.63 -7.34
N ALA A 406 -10.72 -1.54 -6.31
CA ALA A 406 -11.94 -0.76 -6.36
C ALA A 406 -11.68 0.74 -6.58
N VAL A 407 -10.67 1.30 -5.90
CA VAL A 407 -10.23 2.69 -6.07
C VAL A 407 -9.64 2.92 -7.47
N GLU A 408 -8.78 2.01 -7.93
CA GLU A 408 -7.97 2.19 -9.12
C GLU A 408 -8.66 1.79 -10.42
N ALA A 409 -9.46 0.72 -10.40
CA ALA A 409 -10.11 0.14 -11.57
C ALA A 409 -11.65 0.06 -11.44
N GLY A 410 -12.21 0.56 -10.35
CA GLY A 410 -13.64 0.59 -10.10
C GLY A 410 -14.28 -0.80 -10.01
N LEU A 411 -15.59 -0.83 -10.18
CA LEU A 411 -16.39 -2.07 -10.19
C LEU A 411 -16.03 -2.99 -11.36
N VAL A 412 -15.58 -2.44 -12.49
CA VAL A 412 -15.12 -3.23 -13.64
C VAL A 412 -13.87 -4.03 -13.25
N GLY A 413 -12.92 -3.42 -12.55
CA GLY A 413 -11.74 -4.11 -12.02
C GLY A 413 -12.09 -5.24 -11.05
N LEU A 414 -12.99 -4.98 -10.09
CA LEU A 414 -13.50 -6.02 -9.18
C LEU A 414 -14.20 -7.15 -9.93
N GLY A 415 -15.00 -6.84 -10.95
CA GLY A 415 -15.65 -7.82 -11.82
C GLY A 415 -14.64 -8.71 -12.53
N VAL A 416 -13.54 -8.16 -13.02
CA VAL A 416 -12.44 -8.90 -13.66
C VAL A 416 -11.77 -9.86 -12.67
N VAL A 417 -11.50 -9.41 -11.43
CA VAL A 417 -10.96 -10.28 -10.37
C VAL A 417 -11.93 -11.41 -10.04
N PHE A 418 -13.22 -11.11 -9.92
CA PHE A 418 -14.26 -12.11 -9.66
C PHE A 418 -14.31 -13.18 -10.78
N VAL A 419 -14.27 -12.75 -12.04
CA VAL A 419 -14.21 -13.67 -13.19
C VAL A 419 -12.93 -14.52 -13.16
N PHE A 420 -11.77 -13.93 -12.80
CA PHE A 420 -10.52 -14.69 -12.65
C PHE A 420 -10.65 -15.79 -11.59
N LEU A 421 -11.22 -15.48 -10.43
CA LEU A 421 -11.43 -16.43 -9.33
C LEU A 421 -12.44 -17.52 -9.70
N LEU A 422 -13.52 -17.17 -10.40
CA LEU A 422 -14.51 -18.15 -10.91
C LEU A 422 -13.88 -19.12 -11.90
N LEU A 423 -13.13 -18.61 -12.87
CA LEU A 423 -12.44 -19.45 -13.86
C LEU A 423 -11.36 -20.31 -13.21
N GLY A 424 -10.64 -19.78 -12.22
CA GLY A 424 -9.67 -20.53 -11.43
C GLY A 424 -10.32 -21.68 -10.66
N SER A 425 -11.44 -21.40 -9.98
CA SER A 425 -12.25 -22.40 -9.25
C SER A 425 -12.82 -23.48 -10.19
N TRP A 426 -13.30 -23.06 -11.35
CA TRP A 426 -13.76 -23.99 -12.38
C TRP A 426 -12.62 -24.88 -12.90
N LEU A 427 -11.42 -24.35 -13.11
CA LEU A 427 -10.25 -25.14 -13.51
C LEU A 427 -9.84 -26.15 -12.44
N ILE A 428 -9.89 -25.80 -11.15
CA ILE A 428 -9.67 -26.72 -10.04
C ILE A 428 -10.72 -27.84 -10.07
N TRP A 429 -11.99 -27.49 -10.31
CA TRP A 429 -13.07 -28.47 -10.43
C TRP A 429 -12.85 -29.44 -11.61
N VAL A 430 -12.50 -28.92 -12.78
CA VAL A 430 -12.16 -29.73 -13.98
C VAL A 430 -10.96 -30.62 -13.73
N GLY A 431 -9.90 -30.10 -13.10
CA GLY A 431 -8.69 -30.84 -12.71
C GLY A 431 -8.98 -31.95 -11.69
N ARG A 432 -10.00 -31.79 -10.84
CA ARG A 432 -10.43 -32.80 -9.88
C ARG A 432 -10.94 -34.07 -10.57
N MET A 433 -11.64 -33.93 -11.70
CA MET A 433 -12.28 -35.03 -12.40
C MET A 433 -11.34 -35.85 -13.31
N SER A 434 -10.12 -35.35 -13.51
CA SER A 434 -9.12 -36.02 -14.36
C SER A 434 -8.15 -36.87 -13.53
N ASN A 435 -7.38 -37.73 -14.19
CA ASN A 435 -6.53 -38.78 -13.60
C ASN A 435 -5.54 -38.32 -12.51
N ILE A 436 -4.93 -39.32 -11.84
CA ILE A 436 -4.06 -39.25 -10.66
C ILE A 436 -3.00 -38.10 -10.71
N GLU A 437 -2.37 -37.88 -11.85
CA GLU A 437 -1.32 -36.84 -11.99
C GLU A 437 -1.83 -35.39 -12.00
N SER A 438 -3.13 -35.18 -12.29
CA SER A 438 -3.75 -33.86 -12.27
C SER A 438 -4.18 -33.41 -10.87
N ALA A 439 -4.22 -34.33 -9.92
CA ALA A 439 -4.60 -34.06 -8.55
C ALA A 439 -3.65 -33.07 -7.88
N GLY A 440 -2.34 -33.32 -7.97
CA GLY A 440 -1.32 -32.42 -7.43
C GLY A 440 -1.43 -31.01 -8.02
N THR A 441 -1.77 -30.93 -9.32
CA THR A 441 -1.95 -29.65 -10.01
C THR A 441 -3.19 -28.88 -9.49
N ALA A 442 -4.32 -29.56 -9.36
CA ALA A 442 -5.56 -28.95 -8.84
C ALA A 442 -5.39 -28.48 -7.38
N VAL A 443 -4.70 -29.28 -6.58
CA VAL A 443 -4.40 -28.98 -5.17
C VAL A 443 -3.47 -27.78 -5.04
N ALA A 444 -2.40 -27.73 -5.85
CA ALA A 444 -1.48 -26.58 -5.86
C ALA A 444 -2.20 -25.29 -6.25
N LEU A 445 -3.08 -25.34 -7.28
CA LEU A 445 -3.91 -24.19 -7.67
C LEU A 445 -4.88 -23.77 -6.55
N LEU A 446 -5.54 -24.73 -5.90
CA LEU A 446 -6.47 -24.44 -4.81
C LEU A 446 -5.76 -23.74 -3.67
N PHE A 447 -4.61 -24.27 -3.22
CA PHE A 447 -3.83 -23.69 -2.14
C PHE A 447 -3.35 -22.27 -2.52
N LEU A 448 -2.79 -22.09 -3.72
CA LEU A 448 -2.30 -20.80 -4.17
C LEU A 448 -3.42 -19.77 -4.27
N LEU A 449 -4.51 -20.08 -4.97
CA LEU A 449 -5.63 -19.13 -5.15
C LEU A 449 -6.29 -18.78 -3.83
N SER A 450 -6.53 -19.76 -2.94
CA SER A 450 -7.15 -19.49 -1.64
C SER A 450 -6.22 -18.70 -0.73
N SER A 451 -4.92 -19.04 -0.63
CA SER A 451 -3.98 -18.32 0.22
C SER A 451 -3.79 -16.88 -0.23
N GLN A 452 -3.62 -16.64 -1.54
CA GLN A 452 -3.46 -15.29 -2.09
C GLN A 452 -4.74 -14.47 -1.96
N SER A 453 -5.91 -15.05 -2.25
CA SER A 453 -7.19 -14.32 -2.17
C SER A 453 -7.56 -13.94 -0.75
N ILE A 454 -7.29 -14.81 0.23
CA ILE A 454 -7.53 -14.48 1.64
C ILE A 454 -6.50 -13.46 2.14
N HIS A 455 -5.22 -13.62 1.74
CA HIS A 455 -4.17 -12.66 2.11
C HIS A 455 -4.42 -11.26 1.53
N ALA A 456 -4.99 -11.17 0.34
CA ALA A 456 -5.36 -9.93 -0.33
C ALA A 456 -6.40 -9.09 0.45
N LEU A 457 -7.11 -9.66 1.43
CA LEU A 457 -7.95 -8.92 2.37
C LEU A 457 -7.14 -8.12 3.41
N PHE A 458 -5.87 -8.48 3.63
CA PHE A 458 -5.04 -7.94 4.70
C PHE A 458 -3.76 -7.26 4.19
N ASP A 459 -3.41 -7.44 2.89
CA ASP A 459 -2.15 -6.92 2.33
C ASP A 459 -2.19 -6.92 0.78
N PHE A 460 -1.18 -6.32 0.16
CA PHE A 460 -0.99 -6.21 -1.30
C PHE A 460 0.13 -7.12 -1.84
N GLY A 461 0.59 -8.11 -1.10
CA GLY A 461 1.77 -8.93 -1.44
C GLY A 461 1.73 -9.63 -2.79
N ILE A 462 0.52 -9.90 -3.35
CA ILE A 462 0.37 -10.56 -4.66
C ILE A 462 0.85 -9.68 -5.81
N ILE A 463 0.77 -8.37 -5.72
CA ILE A 463 1.21 -7.46 -6.78
C ILE A 463 2.72 -7.19 -6.77
N MET A 464 3.45 -7.70 -5.77
CA MET A 464 4.92 -7.64 -5.79
C MET A 464 5.45 -8.36 -7.04
N PRO A 465 6.36 -7.75 -7.84
CA PRO A 465 6.78 -8.30 -9.12
C PRO A 465 7.30 -9.74 -9.06
N ALA A 466 8.09 -10.07 -8.02
CA ALA A 466 8.58 -11.44 -7.82
C ALA A 466 7.42 -12.41 -7.55
N THR A 467 6.46 -12.02 -6.71
CA THR A 467 5.29 -12.84 -6.34
C THR A 467 4.36 -13.03 -7.54
N LEU A 468 4.00 -11.93 -8.21
CA LEU A 468 3.08 -11.95 -9.35
C LEU A 468 3.62 -12.82 -10.50
N THR A 469 4.92 -12.68 -10.82
CA THR A 469 5.54 -13.45 -11.92
C THR A 469 5.70 -14.93 -11.56
N ALA A 470 6.11 -15.25 -10.33
CA ALA A 470 6.21 -16.64 -9.88
C ALA A 470 4.83 -17.34 -9.80
N ALA A 471 3.80 -16.62 -9.32
CA ALA A 471 2.41 -17.09 -9.31
C ALA A 471 1.91 -17.31 -10.74
N GLY A 472 2.17 -16.37 -11.65
CA GLY A 472 1.81 -16.49 -13.06
C GLY A 472 2.40 -17.74 -13.70
N LEU A 473 3.69 -18.02 -13.47
CA LEU A 473 4.37 -19.23 -13.97
C LEU A 473 3.73 -20.52 -13.44
N LEU A 474 3.48 -20.59 -12.12
CA LEU A 474 2.85 -21.76 -11.50
C LEU A 474 1.47 -21.99 -12.09
N VAL A 475 0.62 -20.95 -12.13
CA VAL A 475 -0.74 -21.01 -12.66
C VAL A 475 -0.72 -21.40 -14.15
N GLY A 476 0.14 -20.78 -14.96
CA GLY A 476 0.29 -21.11 -16.38
C GLY A 476 0.66 -22.55 -16.64
N SER A 477 1.66 -23.10 -15.89
CA SER A 477 2.05 -24.50 -15.99
C SER A 477 0.94 -25.46 -15.57
N ALA A 478 0.18 -25.10 -14.53
CA ALA A 478 -0.94 -25.88 -14.03
C ALA A 478 -2.09 -25.92 -15.04
N VAL A 479 -2.45 -24.77 -15.62
CA VAL A 479 -3.47 -24.68 -16.67
C VAL A 479 -3.09 -25.51 -17.91
N ALA A 480 -1.82 -25.45 -18.33
CA ALA A 480 -1.33 -26.28 -19.43
C ALA A 480 -1.45 -27.78 -19.15
N SER A 481 -1.13 -28.21 -17.93
CA SER A 481 -1.26 -29.60 -17.49
C SER A 481 -2.72 -30.06 -17.44
N ILE A 482 -3.65 -29.26 -16.92
CA ILE A 482 -5.09 -29.57 -16.90
C ILE A 482 -5.63 -29.64 -18.33
N ALA A 483 -5.34 -28.66 -19.18
CA ALA A 483 -5.82 -28.60 -20.55
C ALA A 483 -5.35 -29.80 -21.39
N ALA A 484 -4.09 -30.25 -21.23
CA ALA A 484 -3.54 -31.41 -21.93
C ALA A 484 -4.28 -32.71 -21.58
N ARG A 485 -4.78 -32.85 -20.37
CA ARG A 485 -5.41 -34.08 -19.85
C ARG A 485 -6.92 -34.13 -20.01
N THR A 486 -7.54 -32.99 -20.13
CA THR A 486 -9.01 -32.87 -20.24
C THR A 486 -9.50 -32.73 -21.67
N GLY A 487 -8.67 -33.04 -22.68
CA GLY A 487 -9.04 -32.89 -24.09
C GLY A 487 -9.31 -31.42 -24.49
N GLY A 488 -8.70 -30.48 -23.76
CA GLY A 488 -8.83 -29.06 -24.03
C GLY A 488 -9.92 -28.33 -23.20
N ARG A 489 -10.57 -29.00 -22.24
CA ARG A 489 -11.41 -28.32 -21.24
C ARG A 489 -10.52 -27.33 -20.46
N GLY A 490 -10.89 -26.07 -20.41
CA GLY A 490 -10.05 -25.00 -19.81
C GLY A 490 -9.27 -24.16 -20.82
N SER A 491 -9.39 -24.48 -22.10
CA SER A 491 -8.90 -23.65 -23.20
C SER A 491 -10.06 -23.07 -23.99
N SER A 492 -9.90 -21.89 -24.57
CA SER A 492 -10.97 -21.17 -25.25
C SER A 492 -11.41 -21.84 -26.56
N VAL A 493 -12.62 -21.50 -26.93
CA VAL A 493 -13.24 -21.81 -28.23
C VAL A 493 -12.55 -21.04 -29.38
N TRP A 494 -11.73 -20.04 -29.11
CA TRP A 494 -11.00 -19.25 -30.11
C TRP A 494 -9.81 -20.05 -30.68
N ALA A 495 -10.15 -20.99 -31.54
CA ALA A 495 -9.21 -21.91 -32.14
C ALA A 495 -8.67 -21.40 -33.50
N GLY A 496 -8.19 -20.15 -33.51
CA GLY A 496 -7.39 -19.69 -34.65
C GLY A 496 -5.94 -20.14 -34.48
N ARG A 497 -5.31 -20.74 -35.49
CA ARG A 497 -3.89 -21.14 -35.49
C ARG A 497 -2.96 -20.02 -35.07
N LEU A 498 -3.33 -18.78 -35.34
CA LEU A 498 -2.55 -17.56 -35.09
C LEU A 498 -2.90 -16.87 -33.77
N ALA A 499 -3.96 -17.26 -33.04
CA ALA A 499 -4.40 -16.54 -31.84
C ALA A 499 -3.31 -16.51 -30.75
N LEU A 500 -2.77 -17.68 -30.38
CA LEU A 500 -1.74 -17.75 -29.34
C LEU A 500 -0.43 -17.04 -29.74
N PRO A 501 0.17 -17.28 -30.94
CA PRO A 501 1.35 -16.54 -31.34
C PRO A 501 1.11 -15.03 -31.47
N SER A 502 -0.03 -14.57 -31.96
CA SER A 502 -0.35 -13.14 -32.01
C SER A 502 -0.43 -12.50 -30.63
N MET A 503 -1.07 -13.16 -29.68
CA MET A 503 -1.13 -12.72 -28.28
C MET A 503 0.25 -12.64 -27.65
N MET A 504 1.13 -13.63 -27.90
CA MET A 504 2.49 -13.61 -27.37
C MET A 504 3.33 -12.51 -28.01
N ILE A 505 3.19 -12.27 -29.31
CA ILE A 505 3.87 -11.18 -30.00
C ILE A 505 3.38 -9.82 -29.44
N ALA A 506 2.08 -9.65 -29.28
CA ALA A 506 1.51 -8.43 -28.68
C ALA A 506 2.04 -8.21 -27.26
N LEU A 507 2.11 -9.25 -26.43
CA LEU A 507 2.72 -9.18 -25.09
C LEU A 507 4.21 -8.79 -25.18
N CYS A 508 4.99 -9.33 -26.11
CA CYS A 508 6.39 -8.92 -26.30
C CYS A 508 6.49 -7.42 -26.65
N VAL A 509 5.65 -6.92 -27.54
CA VAL A 509 5.62 -5.49 -27.93
C VAL A 509 5.28 -4.61 -26.73
N ILE A 510 4.21 -4.93 -25.98
CA ILE A 510 3.82 -4.19 -24.77
C ILE A 510 4.94 -4.27 -23.72
N SER A 511 5.60 -5.42 -23.58
CA SER A 511 6.70 -5.63 -22.64
C SER A 511 7.92 -4.75 -22.96
N VAL A 512 8.23 -4.50 -24.22
CA VAL A 512 9.31 -3.54 -24.60
C VAL A 512 8.99 -2.15 -24.08
N VAL A 513 7.75 -1.68 -24.26
CA VAL A 513 7.30 -0.41 -23.69
C VAL A 513 7.37 -0.45 -22.17
N GLY A 514 6.95 -1.55 -21.53
CA GLY A 514 7.02 -1.75 -20.09
C GLY A 514 8.47 -1.63 -19.54
N VAL A 515 9.44 -2.32 -20.15
CA VAL A 515 10.86 -2.24 -19.74
C VAL A 515 11.40 -0.81 -19.89
N THR A 516 11.11 -0.14 -21.00
CA THR A 516 11.60 1.24 -21.22
C THR A 516 11.01 2.22 -20.20
N ARG A 517 9.73 2.07 -19.84
CA ARG A 517 9.07 2.91 -18.82
C ARG A 517 9.58 2.61 -17.41
N CYS A 518 9.79 1.33 -17.07
CA CYS A 518 10.42 0.96 -15.80
C CYS A 518 11.86 1.48 -15.69
N ARG A 519 12.63 1.48 -16.79
CA ARG A 519 13.97 2.06 -16.79
C ARG A 519 13.92 3.57 -16.52
N ALA A 520 13.04 4.30 -17.19
CA ALA A 520 12.86 5.72 -16.92
C ALA A 520 12.42 5.99 -15.47
N ALA A 521 11.56 5.15 -14.88
CA ALA A 521 11.18 5.23 -13.48
C ALA A 521 12.35 4.91 -12.52
N ALA A 522 13.20 3.95 -12.87
CA ALA A 522 14.42 3.65 -12.12
C ALA A 522 15.40 4.83 -12.12
N ASP A 523 15.56 5.50 -13.25
CA ASP A 523 16.39 6.71 -13.36
C ASP A 523 15.83 7.84 -12.46
N VAL A 524 14.50 7.97 -12.39
CA VAL A 524 13.82 8.91 -11.47
C VAL A 524 14.11 8.53 -10.01
N ASP A 525 13.95 7.26 -9.61
CA ASP A 525 14.23 6.82 -8.24
C ASP A 525 15.67 7.09 -7.83
N ILE A 526 16.64 6.85 -8.74
CA ILE A 526 18.06 7.14 -8.51
C ILE A 526 18.26 8.64 -8.30
N ALA A 527 17.70 9.47 -9.16
CA ALA A 527 17.82 10.92 -9.09
C ALA A 527 17.17 11.47 -7.80
N LEU A 528 15.99 10.98 -7.42
CA LEU A 528 15.31 11.33 -6.17
C LEU A 528 16.12 10.91 -4.94
N GLY A 529 16.73 9.72 -4.96
CA GLY A 529 17.61 9.25 -3.89
C GLY A 529 18.85 10.12 -3.70
N ARG A 530 19.56 10.43 -4.79
CA ARG A 530 20.75 11.31 -4.77
C ARG A 530 20.46 12.73 -4.27
N THR A 531 19.23 13.18 -4.47
CA THR A 531 18.78 14.53 -4.08
C THR A 531 17.96 14.55 -2.80
N SER A 532 17.94 13.47 -2.02
CA SER A 532 17.19 13.42 -0.75
C SER A 532 17.65 14.48 0.25
N SER A 533 18.96 14.73 0.35
CA SER A 533 19.58 15.76 1.16
C SER A 533 20.14 16.86 0.26
N ALA A 534 19.29 17.73 -0.23
CA ALA A 534 19.69 18.83 -1.13
C ALA A 534 20.69 19.81 -0.47
N SER A 535 20.60 19.95 0.88
CA SER A 535 21.54 20.75 1.68
C SER A 535 22.99 20.32 1.56
N ASP A 536 23.24 19.03 1.34
CA ASP A 536 24.57 18.43 1.37
C ASP A 536 25.26 18.43 -0.01
N LEU A 537 24.54 18.85 -1.07
CA LEU A 537 25.07 18.89 -2.41
C LEU A 537 25.98 20.12 -2.60
N SER A 538 27.17 19.92 -3.20
CA SER A 538 27.96 21.03 -3.71
C SER A 538 27.27 21.69 -4.91
N ASP A 539 27.61 22.96 -5.22
CA ASP A 539 26.97 23.69 -6.31
C ASP A 539 27.04 22.98 -7.67
N PRO A 540 28.21 22.41 -8.09
CA PRO A 540 28.24 21.63 -9.34
C PRO A 540 27.36 20.39 -9.30
N ALA A 541 27.23 19.71 -8.14
CA ALA A 541 26.38 18.55 -7.98
C ALA A 541 24.89 18.94 -7.98
N LEU A 542 24.55 20.09 -7.42
CA LEU A 542 23.20 20.65 -7.45
C LEU A 542 22.78 21.01 -8.88
N ASP A 543 23.65 21.69 -9.66
CA ASP A 543 23.36 22.01 -11.06
C ASP A 543 23.23 20.77 -11.93
N ALA A 544 24.09 19.77 -11.74
CA ALA A 544 23.95 18.48 -12.42
C ALA A 544 22.62 17.80 -12.10
N ALA A 545 22.22 17.77 -10.82
CA ALA A 545 20.97 17.19 -10.38
C ALA A 545 19.72 17.92 -10.94
N ILE A 546 19.77 19.25 -11.00
CA ILE A 546 18.73 20.07 -11.63
C ILE A 546 18.59 19.70 -13.12
N ASN A 547 19.72 19.68 -13.85
CA ASN A 547 19.72 19.33 -15.28
C ASN A 547 19.24 17.91 -15.56
N ASP A 548 19.58 16.96 -14.73
CA ASP A 548 19.12 15.57 -14.85
C ASP A 548 17.62 15.47 -14.61
N LEU A 549 17.10 16.05 -13.50
CA LEU A 549 15.68 16.00 -13.17
C LEU A 549 14.79 16.74 -14.18
N ALA A 550 15.31 17.77 -14.85
CA ALA A 550 14.57 18.49 -15.89
C ALA A 550 14.15 17.58 -17.05
N LYS A 551 14.96 16.57 -17.38
CA LYS A 551 14.76 15.64 -18.47
C LYS A 551 13.91 14.42 -18.12
N LEU A 552 13.76 14.13 -16.82
CA LEU A 552 13.09 12.94 -16.34
C LEU A 552 11.55 13.09 -16.38
N PRO A 553 10.82 12.00 -16.65
CA PRO A 553 9.36 12.00 -16.66
C PRO A 553 8.80 11.90 -15.23
N GLY A 554 7.50 12.21 -15.12
CA GLY A 554 6.75 11.99 -13.88
C GLY A 554 6.64 13.24 -13.00
N ALA A 555 5.49 13.36 -12.34
CA ALA A 555 5.16 14.47 -11.47
C ALA A 555 6.13 14.64 -10.29
N GLU A 556 6.66 13.53 -9.76
CA GLU A 556 7.62 13.55 -8.65
C GLU A 556 8.98 14.12 -9.08
N ALA A 557 9.47 13.80 -10.30
CA ALA A 557 10.69 14.37 -10.83
C ALA A 557 10.54 15.89 -11.02
N ALA A 558 9.42 16.32 -11.59
CA ALA A 558 9.12 17.73 -11.79
C ALA A 558 9.01 18.50 -10.45
N ARG A 559 8.37 17.90 -9.44
CA ARG A 559 8.26 18.45 -8.09
C ARG A 559 9.64 18.57 -7.41
N ARG A 560 10.49 17.56 -7.55
CA ARG A 560 11.84 17.56 -7.00
C ARG A 560 12.73 18.59 -7.71
N HIS A 561 12.61 18.68 -9.03
CA HIS A 561 13.30 19.69 -9.83
C HIS A 561 12.97 21.11 -9.34
N ALA A 562 11.69 21.43 -9.14
CA ALA A 562 11.28 22.71 -8.58
C ALA A 562 11.89 22.99 -7.20
N ARG A 563 11.93 21.97 -6.33
CA ARG A 563 12.54 22.11 -4.99
C ARG A 563 14.04 22.41 -5.05
N LEU A 564 14.77 21.79 -5.96
CA LEU A 564 16.21 22.06 -6.10
C LEU A 564 16.47 23.46 -6.69
N LEU A 565 15.63 23.92 -7.60
CA LEU A 565 15.69 25.29 -8.12
C LEU A 565 15.45 26.32 -7.01
N VAL A 566 14.45 26.11 -6.15
CA VAL A 566 14.23 26.98 -4.98
C VAL A 566 15.46 26.96 -4.06
N HIS A 567 16.03 25.79 -3.82
CA HIS A 567 17.23 25.68 -2.98
C HIS A 567 18.44 26.37 -3.59
N ARG A 568 18.63 26.29 -4.92
CA ARG A 568 19.68 27.04 -5.63
C ARG A 568 19.47 28.55 -5.51
N TYR A 569 18.21 29.01 -5.66
CA TYR A 569 17.86 30.41 -5.41
C TYR A 569 18.26 30.84 -3.99
N GLU A 570 17.90 30.09 -2.97
CA GLU A 570 18.20 30.43 -1.56
C GLU A 570 19.70 30.53 -1.32
N ARG A 571 20.53 29.65 -1.92
CA ARG A 571 22.00 29.76 -1.84
C ARG A 571 22.54 31.01 -2.52
N GLN A 572 22.14 31.29 -3.75
CA GLN A 572 22.58 32.47 -4.50
C GLN A 572 22.16 33.77 -3.81
N ALA A 573 20.91 33.83 -3.34
CA ALA A 573 20.39 34.96 -2.57
C ALA A 573 21.18 35.19 -1.27
N ARG A 574 21.54 34.08 -0.54
CA ARG A 574 22.36 34.16 0.67
C ARG A 574 23.79 34.74 0.40
N GLU A 575 24.42 34.27 -0.66
CA GLU A 575 25.73 34.78 -1.05
C GLU A 575 25.67 36.24 -1.45
N LYS A 576 24.65 36.64 -2.21
CA LYS A 576 24.43 38.03 -2.58
C LYS A 576 24.19 38.91 -1.36
N LEU A 577 23.31 38.47 -0.45
CA LEU A 577 23.01 39.20 0.78
C LEU A 577 24.24 39.36 1.68
N LYS A 578 25.07 38.32 1.80
CA LYS A 578 26.32 38.34 2.55
C LYS A 578 27.33 39.34 1.96
N ARG A 579 27.36 39.53 0.63
CA ARG A 579 28.22 40.56 -0.03
C ARG A 579 27.73 41.96 0.24
N ILE A 580 26.39 42.17 0.26
CA ILE A 580 25.78 43.47 0.49
C ILE A 580 25.82 43.86 1.97
N SER A 581 25.63 42.91 2.85
CA SER A 581 25.54 43.11 4.30
C SER A 581 26.40 42.07 5.04
N PRO A 582 27.74 42.30 5.09
CA PRO A 582 28.69 41.36 5.72
C PRO A 582 28.46 41.12 7.22
N ASP A 583 27.84 42.09 7.89
CA ASP A 583 27.60 42.09 9.36
C ASP A 583 26.33 41.27 9.75
N TYR A 584 25.59 40.73 8.79
CA TYR A 584 24.42 39.92 9.09
C TYR A 584 24.84 38.57 9.71
N THR A 585 24.11 38.17 10.76
CA THR A 585 24.26 36.83 11.35
C THR A 585 23.79 35.78 10.36
N ASP A 586 24.24 34.53 10.50
CA ASP A 586 23.81 33.44 9.64
C ASP A 586 22.26 33.27 9.66
N GLN A 587 21.63 33.46 10.80
CA GLN A 587 20.17 33.43 10.91
C GLN A 587 19.49 34.56 10.11
N GLN A 588 20.05 35.76 10.10
CA GLN A 588 19.52 36.88 9.30
C GLN A 588 19.72 36.65 7.80
N LEU A 589 20.90 36.09 7.42
CA LEU A 589 21.17 35.70 6.04
C LEU A 589 20.19 34.60 5.55
N ASP A 590 20.01 33.57 6.35
CA ASP A 590 19.11 32.47 6.00
C ASP A 590 17.64 32.93 5.90
N THR A 591 17.20 33.79 6.82
CA THR A 591 15.83 34.34 6.78
C THR A 591 15.64 35.25 5.57
N GLY A 592 16.59 36.15 5.29
CA GLY A 592 16.52 37.11 4.19
C GLY A 592 16.65 36.47 2.81
N ALA A 593 17.47 35.43 2.69
CA ALA A 593 17.69 34.69 1.45
C ALA A 593 16.59 33.65 1.15
N SER A 594 15.75 33.31 2.13
CA SER A 594 14.69 32.34 1.97
C SER A 594 13.61 32.84 0.98
N LEU A 595 12.85 31.88 0.40
CA LEU A 595 11.67 32.22 -0.39
C LEU A 595 10.67 33.06 0.41
N GLU A 596 10.60 32.87 1.73
CA GLU A 596 9.77 33.67 2.63
C GLU A 596 10.28 35.10 2.76
N GLY A 597 11.60 35.29 2.84
CA GLY A 597 12.26 36.62 2.85
C GLY A 597 11.93 37.41 1.57
N LEU A 598 12.02 36.75 0.41
CA LEU A 598 11.62 37.35 -0.87
C LEU A 598 10.12 37.75 -0.85
N TYR A 599 9.27 36.87 -0.40
CA TYR A 599 7.83 37.11 -0.32
C TYR A 599 7.49 38.34 0.53
N VAL A 600 8.08 38.42 1.72
CA VAL A 600 7.91 39.58 2.62
C VAL A 600 8.44 40.88 1.98
N THR A 601 9.58 40.81 1.29
CA THR A 601 10.18 41.96 0.61
C THR A 601 9.27 42.46 -0.54
N VAL A 602 8.80 41.57 -1.41
CA VAL A 602 7.89 41.90 -2.52
C VAL A 602 6.59 42.51 -1.99
N LEU A 603 6.04 41.94 -0.94
CA LEU A 603 4.81 42.45 -0.31
C LEU A 603 5.02 43.84 0.31
N ARG A 604 6.18 44.09 0.94
CA ARG A 604 6.53 45.40 1.50
C ARG A 604 6.55 46.44 0.38
N PHE A 605 7.23 46.16 -0.73
CA PHE A 605 7.29 47.05 -1.88
C PHE A 605 5.92 47.30 -2.50
N ARG A 606 5.10 46.28 -2.66
CA ARG A 606 3.71 46.43 -3.16
C ARG A 606 2.89 47.34 -2.22
N ARG A 607 2.98 47.15 -0.89
CA ARG A 607 2.27 47.96 0.09
C ARG A 607 2.70 49.41 0.14
N SER A 608 4.01 49.71 -0.08
CA SER A 608 4.56 51.05 -0.12
C SER A 608 4.40 51.73 -1.48
N GLY A 609 3.76 51.10 -2.47
CA GLY A 609 3.59 51.66 -3.82
C GLY A 609 4.87 51.68 -4.67
N GLN A 610 5.90 50.98 -4.22
CA GLN A 610 7.23 50.91 -4.89
C GLN A 610 7.20 49.87 -6.04
N SER A 611 6.39 50.14 -7.07
CA SER A 611 6.20 49.18 -8.19
C SER A 611 7.50 48.92 -8.97
N GLN A 612 8.41 49.88 -9.06
CA GLN A 612 9.70 49.71 -9.75
C GLN A 612 10.61 48.75 -9.01
N ASP A 613 10.66 48.82 -7.67
CA ASP A 613 11.46 47.91 -6.84
C ASP A 613 10.93 46.48 -6.90
N VAL A 614 9.58 46.30 -7.02
CA VAL A 614 8.98 45.00 -7.27
C VAL A 614 9.47 44.43 -8.60
N VAL A 615 9.40 45.22 -9.68
CA VAL A 615 9.83 44.77 -11.00
C VAL A 615 11.32 44.42 -11.01
N GLU A 616 12.18 45.28 -10.43
CA GLU A 616 13.62 45.04 -10.35
C GLU A 616 13.92 43.75 -9.55
N THR A 617 13.25 43.55 -8.41
CA THR A 617 13.42 42.35 -7.59
C THR A 617 13.02 41.12 -8.37
N LEU A 618 11.88 41.14 -9.05
CA LEU A 618 11.37 39.97 -9.80
C LEU A 618 12.18 39.72 -11.10
N GLN A 619 12.77 40.72 -11.68
CA GLN A 619 13.65 40.61 -12.87
C GLN A 619 15.10 40.26 -12.53
N SER A 620 15.45 40.15 -11.27
CA SER A 620 16.79 39.71 -10.87
C SER A 620 17.14 38.35 -11.44
N SER A 621 18.40 38.12 -11.78
CA SER A 621 18.89 36.88 -12.39
C SER A 621 18.57 35.67 -11.51
N GLU A 622 18.71 35.80 -10.18
CA GLU A 622 18.44 34.73 -9.22
C GLU A 622 16.96 34.29 -9.26
N VAL A 623 16.03 35.21 -9.39
CA VAL A 623 14.60 34.91 -9.53
C VAL A 623 14.28 34.30 -10.88
N GLN A 624 14.75 34.91 -11.95
CA GLN A 624 14.43 34.49 -13.33
C GLN A 624 15.03 33.12 -13.68
N GLU A 625 16.23 32.82 -13.24
CA GLU A 625 16.90 31.54 -13.53
C GLU A 625 16.49 30.40 -12.61
N ASN A 626 15.83 30.68 -11.48
CA ASN A 626 15.46 29.64 -10.51
C ASN A 626 13.96 29.57 -10.23
N LEU A 627 13.33 30.68 -9.79
CA LEU A 627 11.96 30.61 -9.29
C LEU A 627 10.92 30.53 -10.42
N VAL A 628 11.16 31.20 -11.53
CA VAL A 628 10.29 31.09 -12.71
C VAL A 628 10.31 29.67 -13.28
N PRO A 629 11.47 29.03 -13.53
CA PRO A 629 11.50 27.61 -13.92
C PRO A 629 10.98 26.66 -12.85
N ALA A 630 11.09 26.99 -11.56
CA ALA A 630 10.50 26.19 -10.49
C ALA A 630 8.95 26.19 -10.58
N LEU A 631 8.34 27.36 -10.81
CA LEU A 631 6.89 27.45 -11.00
C LEU A 631 6.43 26.64 -12.23
N HIS A 632 7.14 26.77 -13.36
CA HIS A 632 6.85 25.95 -14.56
C HIS A 632 6.98 24.44 -14.28
N SER A 633 7.94 24.04 -13.45
CA SER A 633 8.10 22.63 -13.08
C SER A 633 6.97 22.13 -12.18
N LEU A 634 6.46 22.96 -11.28
CA LEU A 634 5.27 22.62 -10.47
C LEU A 634 4.02 22.53 -11.35
N ARG A 635 3.85 23.43 -12.32
CA ARG A 635 2.78 23.35 -13.33
C ARG A 635 2.86 22.07 -14.15
N ARG A 636 4.07 21.71 -14.62
CA ARG A 636 4.29 20.41 -15.27
C ARG A 636 3.92 19.25 -14.36
N SER A 637 4.23 19.32 -13.05
CA SER A 637 3.89 18.29 -12.06
C SER A 637 2.39 18.12 -11.92
N PHE A 638 1.61 19.18 -11.67
CA PHE A 638 0.17 19.04 -11.51
C PHE A 638 -0.57 18.74 -12.82
N ASN A 639 -0.05 19.12 -13.98
CA ASN A 639 -0.58 18.69 -15.25
C ASN A 639 -0.39 17.18 -15.50
N GLN A 640 0.67 16.59 -14.97
CA GLN A 640 0.89 15.14 -15.05
C GLN A 640 0.11 14.35 -13.97
N CYS A 641 -0.12 14.96 -12.80
CA CYS A 641 -0.90 14.36 -11.72
C CYS A 641 -1.66 15.45 -10.94
N PRO A 642 -2.91 15.75 -11.31
CA PRO A 642 -3.68 16.88 -10.75
C PRO A 642 -4.21 16.65 -9.33
N ILE A 643 -3.82 15.55 -8.67
CA ILE A 643 -4.28 15.15 -7.33
C ILE A 643 -3.14 15.10 -6.29
N ILE A 644 -2.01 15.77 -6.54
CA ILE A 644 -0.91 15.89 -5.55
C ILE A 644 -1.05 17.20 -4.79
N PRO A 645 -1.52 17.21 -3.52
CA PRO A 645 -1.88 18.44 -2.80
C PRO A 645 -0.69 19.41 -2.62
N ARG A 646 0.47 18.87 -2.23
CA ARG A 646 1.68 19.66 -1.94
C ARG A 646 2.25 20.38 -3.16
N VAL A 647 1.96 19.91 -4.36
CA VAL A 647 2.39 20.58 -5.60
C VAL A 647 1.63 21.89 -5.75
N PHE A 648 0.33 21.87 -5.51
CA PHE A 648 -0.52 23.07 -5.56
C PHE A 648 -0.16 24.08 -4.47
N ALA A 649 0.08 23.64 -3.23
CA ALA A 649 0.51 24.54 -2.15
C ALA A 649 1.86 25.22 -2.46
N ASN A 650 2.82 24.48 -3.03
CA ASN A 650 4.10 25.04 -3.42
C ASN A 650 3.98 25.98 -4.65
N ALA A 651 3.15 25.63 -5.62
CA ALA A 651 2.86 26.47 -6.77
C ALA A 651 2.15 27.77 -6.33
N GLY A 652 1.16 27.70 -5.43
CA GLY A 652 0.49 28.86 -4.85
C GLY A 652 1.48 29.82 -4.20
N ARG A 653 2.45 29.30 -3.46
CA ARG A 653 3.51 30.12 -2.82
C ARG A 653 4.40 30.83 -3.83
N LEU A 654 4.84 30.17 -4.88
CA LEU A 654 5.64 30.81 -5.93
C LEU A 654 4.78 31.80 -6.74
N ALA A 655 3.55 31.41 -7.10
CA ALA A 655 2.66 32.27 -7.87
C ALA A 655 2.30 33.54 -7.10
N SER A 656 2.09 33.51 -5.77
CA SER A 656 1.79 34.70 -4.97
C SER A 656 2.90 35.77 -5.02
N VAL A 657 4.12 35.37 -5.31
CA VAL A 657 5.28 36.28 -5.51
C VAL A 657 5.42 36.71 -6.96
N LEU A 658 5.43 35.72 -7.88
CA LEU A 658 5.77 35.92 -9.31
C LEU A 658 4.59 36.40 -10.14
N GLU A 659 3.40 35.82 -9.89
CA GLU A 659 2.17 36.01 -10.66
C GLU A 659 0.98 36.09 -9.71
N PRO A 660 0.63 37.23 -9.15
CA PRO A 660 -0.36 37.34 -8.07
C PRO A 660 -1.77 36.88 -8.46
N ASP A 661 -2.08 36.81 -9.74
CA ASP A 661 -3.37 36.36 -10.23
C ASP A 661 -3.44 34.82 -10.25
N GLY A 662 -4.49 34.23 -9.72
CA GLY A 662 -4.73 32.78 -9.69
C GLY A 662 -4.07 31.99 -8.55
N HIS A 663 -3.22 32.59 -7.72
CA HIS A 663 -2.58 31.87 -6.60
C HIS A 663 -3.56 31.34 -5.56
N GLN A 664 -4.68 32.03 -5.33
CA GLN A 664 -5.75 31.62 -4.41
C GLN A 664 -6.34 30.28 -4.81
N GLY A 665 -6.65 30.08 -6.10
CA GLY A 665 -7.18 28.82 -6.62
C GLY A 665 -6.22 27.64 -6.40
N LEU A 666 -4.91 27.88 -6.51
CA LEU A 666 -3.90 26.84 -6.22
C LEU A 666 -3.94 26.41 -4.75
N TYR A 667 -4.07 27.35 -3.81
CA TYR A 667 -4.18 27.02 -2.39
C TYR A 667 -5.52 26.34 -2.05
N HIS A 668 -6.63 26.82 -2.61
CA HIS A 668 -7.93 26.15 -2.43
C HIS A 668 -7.87 24.71 -2.90
N ARG A 669 -7.31 24.46 -4.07
CA ARG A 669 -7.16 23.09 -4.58
C ARG A 669 -6.26 22.23 -3.70
N ALA A 670 -5.17 22.78 -3.17
CA ALA A 670 -4.30 22.07 -2.24
C ALA A 670 -5.05 21.61 -0.98
N VAL A 671 -5.84 22.52 -0.40
CA VAL A 671 -6.63 22.26 0.83
C VAL A 671 -7.75 21.25 0.55
N LEU A 672 -8.48 21.37 -0.58
CA LEU A 672 -9.52 20.43 -0.94
C LEU A 672 -8.97 19.01 -1.21
N LEU A 673 -7.78 18.90 -1.81
CA LEU A 673 -7.13 17.62 -2.04
C LEU A 673 -6.60 16.96 -0.75
N GLN A 674 -6.34 17.73 0.30
CA GLN A 674 -5.86 17.18 1.58
C GLN A 674 -6.29 18.09 2.76
N PRO A 675 -7.58 18.11 3.09
CA PRO A 675 -8.14 19.06 4.05
C PRO A 675 -7.67 18.85 5.49
N HIS A 676 -7.09 17.70 5.80
CA HIS A 676 -6.66 17.31 7.15
C HIS A 676 -5.12 17.31 7.33
N ASP A 677 -4.33 17.66 6.29
CA ASP A 677 -2.85 17.75 6.40
C ASP A 677 -2.46 19.12 6.95
N ASP A 678 -1.89 19.14 8.17
CA ASP A 678 -1.39 20.33 8.84
C ASP A 678 -0.37 21.12 8.02
N LYS A 679 0.47 20.42 7.25
CA LYS A 679 1.49 21.04 6.40
C LYS A 679 0.90 21.71 5.16
N VAL A 680 -0.21 21.20 4.65
CA VAL A 680 -0.91 21.80 3.50
C VAL A 680 -1.79 22.94 3.96
N VAL A 681 -2.72 22.67 4.88
CA VAL A 681 -3.70 23.66 5.34
C VAL A 681 -3.04 24.81 6.13
N GLY A 682 -2.13 24.46 7.05
CA GLY A 682 -1.41 25.44 7.85
C GLY A 682 -0.52 26.36 7.01
N LYS A 683 0.17 25.79 6.01
CA LYS A 683 1.00 26.59 5.09
C LYS A 683 0.14 27.48 4.19
N ALA A 684 -0.92 26.95 3.59
CA ALA A 684 -1.84 27.71 2.77
C ALA A 684 -2.44 28.87 3.55
N GLY A 685 -2.94 28.59 4.77
CA GLY A 685 -3.50 29.61 5.64
C GLY A 685 -2.48 30.69 6.02
N SER A 686 -1.26 30.28 6.41
CA SER A 686 -0.20 31.23 6.80
C SER A 686 0.27 32.09 5.63
N ASP A 687 0.49 31.53 4.46
CA ASP A 687 0.93 32.24 3.26
C ASP A 687 -0.15 33.29 2.84
N LEU A 688 -1.44 32.95 2.85
CA LEU A 688 -2.53 33.85 2.48
C LEU A 688 -2.81 34.95 3.52
N LEU A 689 -2.47 34.75 4.78
CA LEU A 689 -2.55 35.81 5.79
C LEU A 689 -1.60 36.98 5.50
N GLU A 690 -0.51 36.73 4.80
CA GLU A 690 0.48 37.75 4.44
C GLU A 690 -0.05 38.72 3.37
N VAL A 691 -0.98 38.27 2.53
CA VAL A 691 -1.59 39.07 1.45
C VAL A 691 -2.84 39.78 1.99
N PRO A 692 -2.88 41.13 2.03
CA PRO A 692 -4.00 41.87 2.66
C PRO A 692 -5.39 41.50 2.10
N GLY A 693 -5.51 41.32 0.79
CA GLY A 693 -6.76 40.92 0.12
C GLY A 693 -7.18 39.48 0.42
N ASP A 694 -6.24 38.61 0.74
CA ASP A 694 -6.46 37.16 0.91
C ASP A 694 -6.60 36.74 2.39
N ARG A 695 -6.38 37.65 3.31
CA ARG A 695 -6.49 37.38 4.76
C ARG A 695 -7.75 36.64 5.18
N PRO A 696 -8.95 36.98 4.66
CA PRO A 696 -10.15 36.23 5.02
C PRO A 696 -10.08 34.76 4.65
N ILE A 697 -9.48 34.43 3.50
CA ILE A 697 -9.28 33.05 3.02
C ILE A 697 -8.24 32.33 3.91
N GLY A 698 -7.10 32.99 4.18
CA GLY A 698 -6.07 32.47 5.07
C GLY A 698 -6.60 32.14 6.47
N LYS A 699 -7.42 33.03 7.05
CA LYS A 699 -8.11 32.80 8.32
C LYS A 699 -9.06 31.60 8.25
N SER A 700 -9.82 31.47 7.16
CA SER A 700 -10.76 30.34 6.99
C SER A 700 -10.03 29.00 6.95
N PHE A 701 -8.89 28.91 6.24
CA PHE A 701 -8.09 27.70 6.21
C PHE A 701 -7.49 27.35 7.56
N LEU A 702 -6.97 28.33 8.31
CA LEU A 702 -6.47 28.08 9.67
C LEU A 702 -7.58 27.64 10.62
N ARG A 703 -8.77 28.24 10.54
CA ARG A 703 -9.94 27.80 11.31
C ARG A 703 -10.36 26.37 10.94
N GLN A 704 -10.41 26.05 9.65
CA GLN A 704 -10.72 24.71 9.17
C GLN A 704 -9.72 23.70 9.72
N GLY A 705 -8.41 23.97 9.60
CA GLY A 705 -7.38 23.11 10.14
C GLY A 705 -7.51 22.88 11.64
N LEU A 706 -7.81 23.91 12.42
CA LEU A 706 -8.05 23.80 13.87
C LEU A 706 -9.31 23.04 14.23
N SER A 707 -10.32 23.05 13.36
CA SER A 707 -11.58 22.31 13.57
C SER A 707 -11.43 20.82 13.28
N THR A 708 -10.38 20.38 12.59
CA THR A 708 -10.15 18.95 12.29
C THR A 708 -9.58 18.19 13.48
N THR A 709 -9.86 16.89 13.59
CA THR A 709 -9.71 16.10 14.82
C THR A 709 -8.31 15.96 15.40
N ARG A 710 -7.23 16.28 14.69
CA ARG A 710 -5.85 16.07 15.19
C ARG A 710 -4.84 17.16 14.82
N TRP A 711 -5.25 18.19 14.09
CA TRP A 711 -4.29 19.22 13.68
C TRP A 711 -3.91 20.14 14.85
N ARG A 712 -2.65 20.48 14.94
CA ARG A 712 -2.09 21.44 15.88
C ARG A 712 -1.22 22.42 15.12
N ILE A 713 -1.37 23.71 15.35
CA ILE A 713 -0.50 24.70 14.74
C ILE A 713 0.94 24.43 15.19
N SER A 714 1.86 24.38 14.25
CA SER A 714 3.27 24.22 14.59
C SER A 714 3.76 25.45 15.37
N ARG A 715 4.77 25.25 16.21
CA ARG A 715 5.34 26.32 17.03
C ARG A 715 5.80 27.51 16.17
N ASP A 716 6.43 27.21 15.04
CA ASP A 716 7.00 28.22 14.14
C ASP A 716 5.90 29.06 13.47
N VAL A 717 4.82 28.43 12.99
CA VAL A 717 3.64 29.12 12.44
C VAL A 717 3.00 29.99 13.52
N LEU A 718 2.79 29.44 14.71
CA LEU A 718 2.12 30.17 15.80
C LEU A 718 2.95 31.39 16.26
N SER A 719 4.27 31.23 16.41
CA SER A 719 5.17 32.33 16.77
C SER A 719 5.23 33.41 15.66
N GLY A 720 5.20 33.00 14.40
CA GLY A 720 5.09 33.91 13.27
C GLY A 720 3.80 34.69 13.26
N LEU A 721 2.68 34.05 13.55
CA LEU A 721 1.37 34.69 13.65
C LEU A 721 1.30 35.64 14.86
N GLU A 722 1.81 35.21 16.02
CA GLU A 722 1.86 36.01 17.24
C GLU A 722 2.67 37.30 17.03
N SER A 723 3.85 37.20 16.41
CA SER A 723 4.73 38.34 16.16
C SER A 723 4.12 39.38 15.21
N ARG A 724 3.22 38.96 14.31
CA ARG A 724 2.67 39.78 13.23
C ARG A 724 1.28 40.35 13.54
N TYR A 725 0.43 39.61 14.23
CA TYR A 725 -0.98 39.96 14.51
C TYR A 725 -1.27 40.18 15.97
N GLY A 726 -0.34 39.85 16.85
CA GLY A 726 -0.56 39.80 18.28
C GLY A 726 -1.50 38.66 18.70
N LEU A 727 -1.53 38.39 20.00
CA LEU A 727 -2.38 37.31 20.52
C LEU A 727 -3.88 37.63 20.44
N ASP A 728 -4.27 38.91 20.54
CA ASP A 728 -5.64 39.32 20.37
C ASP A 728 -6.20 39.03 18.98
N GLY A 729 -5.45 39.35 17.93
CA GLY A 729 -5.85 39.04 16.57
C GLY A 729 -5.92 37.53 16.31
N LEU A 730 -5.03 36.71 16.95
CA LEU A 730 -5.12 35.26 16.88
C LEU A 730 -6.40 34.72 17.50
N VAL A 731 -6.82 35.24 18.67
CA VAL A 731 -8.04 34.79 19.33
C VAL A 731 -9.27 35.19 18.54
N GLU A 732 -9.36 36.44 18.09
CA GLU A 732 -10.54 36.97 17.40
C GLU A 732 -10.69 36.43 15.98
N ASP A 733 -9.55 36.26 15.28
CA ASP A 733 -9.52 35.99 13.86
C ASP A 733 -9.34 34.53 13.50
N ILE A 734 -8.68 33.73 14.35
CA ILE A 734 -8.30 32.33 14.02
C ILE A 734 -8.99 31.33 14.93
N CYS A 735 -9.54 31.75 16.08
CA CYS A 735 -10.25 30.86 16.98
C CYS A 735 -11.42 30.17 16.24
N PRO A 736 -11.45 28.84 16.19
CA PRO A 736 -12.55 28.12 15.60
C PRO A 736 -13.83 28.37 16.36
N ARG A 737 -14.96 28.43 15.64
CA ARG A 737 -16.30 28.45 16.22
C ARG A 737 -16.76 27.06 16.62
N SER A 738 -15.87 26.31 17.30
CA SER A 738 -16.14 24.96 17.83
C SER A 738 -15.30 24.70 19.07
N GLY A 739 -15.84 23.97 20.02
CA GLY A 739 -15.17 23.65 21.28
C GLY A 739 -13.89 22.87 21.05
N THR A 740 -13.93 21.87 20.19
CA THR A 740 -12.76 21.05 19.83
C THR A 740 -11.64 21.89 19.21
N GLY A 741 -11.96 22.82 18.34
CA GLY A 741 -10.98 23.71 17.73
C GLY A 741 -10.35 24.67 18.74
N ALA A 742 -11.15 25.22 19.64
CA ALA A 742 -10.69 26.09 20.73
C ALA A 742 -9.76 25.35 21.69
N ILE A 743 -10.06 24.10 22.06
CA ILE A 743 -9.20 23.25 22.89
C ILE A 743 -7.83 23.08 22.23
N ARG A 744 -7.79 22.82 20.91
CA ARG A 744 -6.54 22.64 20.18
C ARG A 744 -5.70 23.89 20.04
N LEU A 745 -6.34 25.02 19.78
CA LEU A 745 -5.65 26.30 19.77
C LEU A 745 -5.07 26.60 21.16
N ALA A 746 -5.83 26.40 22.22
CA ALA A 746 -5.38 26.57 23.60
C ALA A 746 -4.20 25.67 23.96
N GLN A 747 -4.22 24.39 23.54
CA GLN A 747 -3.09 23.45 23.71
C GLN A 747 -1.86 23.87 22.89
N SER A 748 -2.03 24.45 21.71
CA SER A 748 -0.94 24.97 20.89
C SER A 748 -0.30 26.20 21.54
N LEU A 749 -1.09 27.13 22.09
CA LEU A 749 -0.63 28.29 22.84
C LEU A 749 0.16 27.90 24.11
N GLN A 750 -0.28 26.87 24.83
CA GLN A 750 0.45 26.38 26.00
C GLN A 750 1.88 25.92 25.68
N ARG A 751 2.10 25.35 24.50
CA ARG A 751 3.44 24.93 24.05
C ARG A 751 4.40 26.08 23.75
N VAL A 752 3.89 27.23 23.40
CA VAL A 752 4.67 28.45 23.09
C VAL A 752 4.97 29.26 24.37
N LYS A 753 4.54 28.79 25.54
CA LYS A 753 4.69 29.47 26.84
C LYS A 753 4.02 30.86 26.87
N THR A 754 2.89 31.02 26.16
CA THR A 754 2.09 32.23 26.20
C THR A 754 1.39 32.41 27.56
N SER A 755 0.98 33.63 27.85
CA SER A 755 0.26 33.93 29.08
C SER A 755 -0.98 33.05 29.25
N PRO A 756 -1.22 32.48 30.44
CA PRO A 756 -2.42 31.69 30.73
C PRO A 756 -3.73 32.40 30.36
N THR A 757 -3.74 33.74 30.48
CA THR A 757 -4.91 34.57 30.17
C THR A 757 -5.38 34.42 28.71
N TYR A 758 -4.48 34.28 27.75
CA TYR A 758 -4.89 34.12 26.35
C TYR A 758 -5.42 32.71 26.08
N ARG A 759 -4.84 31.69 26.71
CA ARG A 759 -5.38 30.34 26.66
C ARG A 759 -6.80 30.29 27.20
N ASP A 760 -7.01 30.88 28.35
CA ASP A 760 -8.34 30.90 29.03
C ASP A 760 -9.35 31.70 28.21
N ARG A 761 -8.95 32.77 27.52
CA ARG A 761 -9.79 33.52 26.60
C ARG A 761 -10.22 32.70 25.38
N VAL A 762 -9.30 31.96 24.75
CA VAL A 762 -9.63 31.03 23.66
C VAL A 762 -10.63 29.97 24.11
N LEU A 763 -10.42 29.40 25.29
CA LEU A 763 -11.33 28.40 25.87
C LEU A 763 -12.70 29.01 26.18
N ALA A 764 -12.76 30.26 26.65
CA ALA A 764 -14.02 30.95 26.89
C ALA A 764 -14.80 31.21 25.59
N GLU A 765 -14.12 31.55 24.50
CA GLU A 765 -14.78 31.70 23.18
C GLU A 765 -15.29 30.33 22.67
N GLY A 766 -14.53 29.25 22.89
CA GLY A 766 -14.98 27.87 22.59
C GLY A 766 -16.22 27.49 23.39
N LEU A 767 -16.27 27.84 24.66
CA LEU A 767 -17.43 27.61 25.53
C LEU A 767 -18.69 28.36 25.03
N LYS A 768 -18.53 29.59 24.57
CA LYS A 768 -19.63 30.37 23.96
C LYS A 768 -20.13 29.72 22.66
N ALA A 769 -19.20 29.19 21.85
CA ALA A 769 -19.57 28.55 20.61
C ALA A 769 -20.42 27.29 20.81
N GLU A 770 -20.18 26.57 21.92
CA GLU A 770 -20.93 25.35 22.27
C GLU A 770 -22.18 25.63 23.15
N ALA A 771 -22.46 26.89 23.45
CA ALA A 771 -23.60 27.27 24.28
C ALA A 771 -24.93 27.03 23.54
N GLY A 772 -25.74 26.13 24.07
CA GLY A 772 -27.05 25.78 23.50
C GLY A 772 -27.06 24.59 22.56
N GLU A 773 -25.89 24.03 22.21
CA GLU A 773 -25.81 22.80 21.45
C GLU A 773 -25.97 21.57 22.37
N THR A 774 -26.82 20.62 21.96
CA THR A 774 -27.16 19.41 22.75
C THR A 774 -26.54 18.15 22.22
N GLY A 775 -25.76 18.20 21.13
CA GLY A 775 -25.10 17.04 20.57
C GLY A 775 -23.99 16.51 21.49
N LEU A 776 -23.77 15.19 21.48
CA LEU A 776 -22.74 14.51 22.29
C LEU A 776 -21.34 15.15 22.16
N GLU A 777 -20.90 15.46 20.94
CA GLU A 777 -19.59 16.06 20.68
C GLU A 777 -19.46 17.45 21.30
N SER A 778 -20.55 18.26 21.26
CA SER A 778 -20.63 19.57 21.88
C SER A 778 -20.58 19.47 23.40
N MET A 779 -21.34 18.54 23.99
CA MET A 779 -21.32 18.30 25.45
C MET A 779 -19.93 17.86 25.94
N LEU A 780 -19.27 16.93 25.22
CA LEU A 780 -17.93 16.49 25.56
C LEU A 780 -16.90 17.63 25.45
N SER A 781 -16.96 18.42 24.39
CA SER A 781 -16.09 19.58 24.21
C SER A 781 -16.32 20.62 25.31
N ARG A 782 -17.56 20.91 25.66
CA ARG A 782 -17.94 21.85 26.73
C ARG A 782 -17.40 21.40 28.08
N GLY A 783 -17.60 20.12 28.43
CA GLY A 783 -17.06 19.53 29.67
C GLY A 783 -15.53 19.60 29.74
N GLU A 784 -14.82 19.29 28.65
CA GLU A 784 -13.37 19.36 28.59
C GLU A 784 -12.87 20.83 28.68
N ILE A 785 -13.53 21.78 28.03
CA ILE A 785 -13.23 23.23 28.19
C ILE A 785 -13.37 23.66 29.63
N GLN A 786 -14.46 23.30 30.30
CA GLN A 786 -14.72 23.67 31.72
C GLN A 786 -13.62 23.07 32.62
N LYS A 787 -13.19 21.82 32.37
CA LYS A 787 -12.09 21.19 33.06
C LYS A 787 -10.76 21.96 32.85
N LEU A 788 -10.45 22.37 31.62
CA LEU A 788 -9.26 23.17 31.30
C LEU A 788 -9.30 24.58 31.89
N LEU A 789 -10.48 25.16 32.05
CA LEU A 789 -10.73 26.44 32.74
C LEU A 789 -10.74 26.32 34.29
N ARG A 790 -10.48 25.12 34.81
CA ARG A 790 -10.51 24.83 36.26
C ARG A 790 -11.87 25.02 36.91
N GLN A 791 -12.92 24.64 36.19
CA GLN A 791 -14.33 24.63 36.65
C GLN A 791 -14.80 23.18 36.87
N PRO A 792 -14.31 22.46 37.89
CA PRO A 792 -14.55 21.04 38.04
C PRO A 792 -16.03 20.68 38.28
N GLU A 793 -16.77 21.51 38.98
CA GLU A 793 -18.20 21.27 39.29
C GLU A 793 -19.05 21.34 38.02
N GLU A 794 -18.85 22.38 37.19
CA GLU A 794 -19.53 22.54 35.92
C GLU A 794 -19.16 21.44 34.94
N SER A 795 -17.87 21.06 34.89
CA SER A 795 -17.38 19.96 34.08
C SER A 795 -18.05 18.64 34.47
N LEU A 796 -18.09 18.33 35.76
CA LEU A 796 -18.76 17.12 36.29
C LEU A 796 -20.25 17.11 35.92
N LYS A 797 -20.96 18.25 36.09
CA LYS A 797 -22.35 18.37 35.70
C LYS A 797 -22.56 18.12 34.21
N THR A 798 -21.73 18.73 33.36
CA THR A 798 -21.83 18.59 31.89
C THR A 798 -21.58 17.14 31.45
N PHE A 799 -20.59 16.45 32.03
CA PHE A 799 -20.35 15.03 31.67
C PHE A 799 -21.44 14.11 32.23
N THR A 800 -22.07 14.45 33.37
CA THR A 800 -23.22 13.71 33.90
C THR A 800 -24.43 13.84 32.98
N GLU A 801 -24.68 15.04 32.47
CA GLU A 801 -25.71 15.30 31.43
C GLU A 801 -25.41 14.52 30.16
N ALA A 802 -24.14 14.53 29.67
CA ALA A 802 -23.72 13.78 28.48
C ALA A 802 -23.97 12.28 28.60
N VAL A 803 -23.68 11.67 29.75
CA VAL A 803 -23.97 10.25 30.01
C VAL A 803 -25.48 9.98 30.10
N SER A 804 -26.26 10.91 30.72
CA SER A 804 -27.73 10.74 30.82
C SER A 804 -28.44 10.79 29.47
N GLU A 805 -27.98 11.66 28.57
CA GLU A 805 -28.56 11.81 27.23
C GLU A 805 -27.99 10.75 26.22
N HIS A 806 -26.77 10.30 26.44
CA HIS A 806 -26.07 9.37 25.56
C HIS A 806 -25.47 8.17 26.33
N PRO A 807 -26.30 7.34 26.98
CA PRO A 807 -25.81 6.25 27.86
C PRO A 807 -25.04 5.13 27.14
N GLY A 808 -25.07 5.08 25.80
CA GLY A 808 -24.28 4.15 24.99
C GLY A 808 -22.90 4.70 24.57
N SER A 809 -22.51 5.89 25.03
CA SER A 809 -21.23 6.50 24.65
C SER A 809 -20.12 6.12 25.65
N ALA A 810 -19.21 5.24 25.23
CA ALA A 810 -18.02 4.88 26.01
C ALA A 810 -17.18 6.12 26.39
N GLU A 811 -17.02 7.08 25.46
CA GLU A 811 -16.26 8.30 25.69
C GLU A 811 -16.92 9.19 26.77
N ALA A 812 -18.27 9.33 26.78
CA ALA A 812 -18.96 10.10 27.81
C ALA A 812 -18.72 9.51 29.20
N HIS A 813 -18.86 8.19 29.35
CA HIS A 813 -18.57 7.48 30.60
C HIS A 813 -17.11 7.62 31.03
N PHE A 814 -16.17 7.58 30.07
CA PHE A 814 -14.75 7.76 30.37
C PHE A 814 -14.44 9.18 30.88
N GLN A 815 -14.97 10.21 30.23
CA GLN A 815 -14.78 11.59 30.65
C GLN A 815 -15.44 11.86 32.01
N LEU A 816 -16.63 11.28 32.26
CA LEU A 816 -17.30 11.33 33.55
C LEU A 816 -16.45 10.64 34.64
N ALA A 817 -15.88 9.46 34.36
CA ALA A 817 -15.00 8.76 35.28
C ALA A 817 -13.79 9.62 35.70
N GLN A 818 -13.17 10.30 34.74
CA GLN A 818 -12.06 11.22 35.03
C GLN A 818 -12.48 12.42 35.88
N ALA A 819 -13.66 13.01 35.61
CA ALA A 819 -14.18 14.12 36.35
C ALA A 819 -14.54 13.71 37.80
N LEU A 820 -15.14 12.54 37.99
CA LEU A 820 -15.45 11.95 39.29
C LEU A 820 -14.18 11.66 40.10
N LEU A 821 -13.12 11.15 39.47
CA LEU A 821 -11.84 10.94 40.10
C LEU A 821 -11.24 12.25 40.60
N GLN A 822 -11.29 13.32 39.80
CA GLN A 822 -10.85 14.65 40.20
C GLN A 822 -11.67 15.23 41.37
N ALA A 823 -12.95 14.87 41.45
CA ALA A 823 -13.84 15.21 42.53
C ALA A 823 -13.66 14.32 43.79
N GLY A 824 -12.72 13.36 43.79
CA GLY A 824 -12.46 12.45 44.89
C GLY A 824 -13.50 11.33 45.06
N GLN A 825 -14.39 11.13 44.09
CA GLN A 825 -15.46 10.12 44.10
C GLN A 825 -15.01 8.82 43.47
N LEU A 826 -14.08 8.12 44.14
CA LEU A 826 -13.37 6.94 43.58
C LEU A 826 -14.32 5.81 43.17
N ASP A 827 -15.33 5.48 43.97
CA ASP A 827 -16.24 4.37 43.67
C ASP A 827 -17.11 4.67 42.43
N ALA A 828 -17.63 5.90 42.33
CA ALA A 828 -18.38 6.34 41.15
C ALA A 828 -17.49 6.39 39.89
N ALA A 829 -16.26 6.88 40.02
CA ALA A 829 -15.28 6.86 38.93
C ALA A 829 -14.98 5.44 38.45
N LEU A 830 -14.83 4.49 39.40
CA LEU A 830 -14.57 3.08 39.06
C LEU A 830 -15.79 2.45 38.32
N PHE A 831 -17.02 2.81 38.74
CA PHE A 831 -18.22 2.34 38.05
C PHE A 831 -18.27 2.84 36.61
N GLU A 832 -18.11 4.13 36.40
CA GLU A 832 -18.15 4.74 35.06
C GLU A 832 -17.02 4.23 34.17
N ALA A 833 -15.81 4.01 34.71
CA ALA A 833 -14.68 3.42 33.97
C ALA A 833 -14.96 1.97 33.54
N ARG A 834 -15.68 1.19 34.35
CA ARG A 834 -16.13 -0.16 33.97
C ARG A 834 -17.16 -0.11 32.85
N VAL A 835 -18.12 0.82 32.92
CA VAL A 835 -19.11 0.99 31.86
C VAL A 835 -18.43 1.40 30.55
N ALA A 836 -17.53 2.38 30.60
CA ALA A 836 -16.75 2.81 29.42
C ALA A 836 -16.00 1.64 28.78
N THR A 837 -15.29 0.86 29.61
CA THR A 837 -14.57 -0.34 29.15
C THR A 837 -15.50 -1.44 28.65
N GLY A 838 -16.70 -1.58 29.21
CA GLY A 838 -17.71 -2.54 28.76
C GLY A 838 -18.32 -2.17 27.41
N LEU A 839 -18.52 -0.86 27.16
CA LEU A 839 -19.06 -0.34 25.90
C LEU A 839 -18.03 -0.37 24.76
N ASP A 840 -16.77 -0.09 25.06
CA ASP A 840 -15.66 -0.17 24.11
C ASP A 840 -14.42 -0.80 24.79
N PRO A 841 -14.35 -2.14 24.85
CA PRO A 841 -13.26 -2.85 25.51
C PRO A 841 -11.92 -2.71 24.78
N ASP A 842 -11.94 -2.26 23.56
CA ASP A 842 -10.76 -2.14 22.71
C ASP A 842 -10.02 -0.80 22.84
N GLU A 843 -10.55 0.18 23.61
CA GLU A 843 -9.87 1.47 23.81
C GLU A 843 -8.88 1.39 24.99
N PRO A 844 -7.55 1.50 24.73
CA PRO A 844 -6.53 1.32 25.75
C PRO A 844 -6.58 2.37 26.87
N GLY A 845 -7.15 3.53 26.58
CA GLY A 845 -7.34 4.61 27.56
C GLY A 845 -8.30 4.22 28.66
N TYR A 846 -9.37 3.55 28.31
CA TYR A 846 -10.41 3.10 29.26
C TYR A 846 -9.90 2.00 30.17
N LEU A 847 -9.19 1.01 29.61
CA LEU A 847 -8.56 -0.07 30.37
C LEU A 847 -7.49 0.44 31.34
N ARG A 848 -6.68 1.42 30.91
CA ARG A 848 -5.66 2.02 31.80
C ARG A 848 -6.33 2.71 32.96
N LEU A 849 -7.30 3.57 32.70
CA LEU A 849 -8.04 4.25 33.76
C LEU A 849 -8.68 3.25 34.74
N LEU A 850 -9.32 2.21 34.21
CA LEU A 850 -9.94 1.16 35.04
C LEU A 850 -8.91 0.42 35.91
N ASN A 851 -7.73 0.09 35.38
CA ASN A 851 -6.66 -0.56 36.10
C ASN A 851 -6.07 0.35 37.17
N ASP A 852 -5.84 1.63 36.88
CA ASP A 852 -5.34 2.64 37.81
C ASP A 852 -6.33 2.84 38.96
N LEU A 853 -7.62 3.01 38.67
CA LEU A 853 -8.67 3.13 39.69
C LEU A 853 -8.81 1.86 40.53
N THR A 854 -8.70 0.68 39.92
CA THR A 854 -8.80 -0.60 40.63
C THR A 854 -7.61 -0.79 41.56
N SER A 855 -6.41 -0.35 41.19
CA SER A 855 -5.22 -0.41 42.05
C SER A 855 -5.33 0.56 43.24
N GLN A 856 -5.84 1.79 43.00
CA GLN A 856 -6.11 2.77 44.04
C GLN A 856 -7.16 2.25 45.06
N ALA A 857 -8.25 1.65 44.57
CA ALA A 857 -9.32 1.09 45.42
C ALA A 857 -8.87 -0.12 46.26
N ARG A 858 -7.80 -0.80 45.88
CA ARG A 858 -7.23 -1.95 46.63
C ARG A 858 -6.22 -1.56 47.73
N GLY A 859 -6.01 -0.28 48.00
CA GLY A 859 -5.21 0.22 49.11
C GLY A 859 -3.70 0.12 48.92
N GLY A 860 -3.22 0.34 47.71
CA GLY A 860 -1.79 0.58 47.47
C GLY A 860 -1.43 2.01 47.82
N ASP A 861 -0.54 2.23 48.79
CA ASP A 861 0.14 3.50 49.07
C ASP A 861 0.92 3.92 47.81
N PHE A 862 0.32 4.76 46.98
CA PHE A 862 1.01 5.49 45.93
C PHE A 862 0.99 6.96 46.31
N GLU A 863 2.19 7.51 46.53
CA GLU A 863 2.43 8.94 46.53
C GLU A 863 1.69 9.60 45.39
N THR A 864 0.94 10.64 45.67
CA THR A 864 0.24 11.48 44.74
C THR A 864 1.24 12.12 43.77
N SER A 865 1.57 11.39 42.69
CA SER A 865 2.24 11.98 41.56
C SER A 865 1.23 12.81 40.79
N PRO A 866 1.49 14.06 40.50
CA PRO A 866 0.54 14.92 39.79
C PRO A 866 0.36 14.43 38.35
N ILE A 867 -0.79 13.84 38.08
CA ILE A 867 -1.22 13.31 36.77
C ILE A 867 -1.32 14.43 35.70
N ALA A 868 -0.89 15.65 36.01
CA ALA A 868 -1.04 16.80 35.12
C ALA A 868 0.12 17.01 34.12
N GLU A 869 1.21 16.22 34.10
CA GLU A 869 2.39 16.60 33.31
C GLU A 869 3.05 15.51 32.44
N THR A 870 2.50 14.33 32.28
CA THR A 870 3.15 13.33 31.41
C THR A 870 2.25 12.88 30.25
N LEU A 871 2.07 13.76 29.28
CA LEU A 871 1.95 13.30 27.90
C LEU A 871 3.36 12.93 27.42
N PRO A 872 3.60 11.69 26.95
CA PRO A 872 4.94 11.29 26.54
C PRO A 872 5.42 12.13 25.38
N ASN A 873 6.51 12.87 25.59
CA ASN A 873 7.36 13.33 24.50
C ASN A 873 7.84 12.08 23.74
N ARG A 874 7.24 11.80 22.60
CA ARG A 874 7.88 10.99 21.57
C ARG A 874 8.10 11.87 20.34
N THR A 875 9.36 12.20 20.16
CA THR A 875 9.99 12.73 18.95
C THR A 875 9.61 11.94 17.70
#